data_6853c6077940cffcd9c7ba7861175e93
#
_entry.id   6853c6077940cffcd9c7ba7861175e93
#
_cell.length_a   1.000
_cell.length_b   1.000
_cell.length_c   1.000
_cell.angle_alpha   90.00
_cell.angle_beta   90.00
_cell.angle_gamma   90.00
#
_symmetry.space_group_name_H-M   'P 1'
#
loop_
_entity.id
_entity.type
_entity.pdbx_description
1 polymer ?
#
loop_
_entity_poly.entity_id
_entity_poly.type
_entity_poly.pdbx_seq_one_letter_code
_entity_poly.pdbx_strand_id
1 'polypeptide(L)'
;MLALALVAGSSFLGAAEDKPAAAAPAANSSASCLECHSDHTLTMRKQKREVSIFVDQAKLGKSVHGTLDCIDCHEGFDGEAVPHKKPMTVVSCASCHEEKDIAKKHAFHADFAGKTSPKAANLTCVTCHGTHETVKLRSPLAPFAPKQQVESCGKCHDSALKQFTASAHGKALASAVPDAPLCLTCHNKPVTNGHEPATVQLKIAQAQLCESCHVQKTAVADQTLRGTGFVSSFDKSVHGAALQKGKAEAANCVDCHGAHEMNRAIAIGSKINKQNQPETCAKCHEKTAAQYADSVHAVALKKGNLDSPVCTDCHGEHEIKAHTDPGAPIHERNVAQQVCASCHASLKLTQKYGLSSKSFQTFADSYHGLAARGGAVEVVNCASCHDTHAIKSHLDPTSTVHKSNLVQTCGQCHPGANTRFTVGSVHVSTDAASSSGSTDKNSAIIQLVANIYVWMIVVVVGGMFIHNALDLFKKIRRKLAIQKGLIEEEHVEHRLYLRMTVHERLQHAVLVISFVLLVVTGFMLRYPEAWWVVAIRNLSAGAFEWRSLIHRIAGVVMLAAGVWHVSYLLFTKPGRSLLWDLLPRWRDFSDPIKVMKYNLGLASSKPDFPRFSYIEKAEYWALVWGTLLMGVTGAILWFDNTSMGLFTKLGFDISRVIHFYEAILATLAIIVWHFYFVLFNPDIYPMNLAWLTGRMSEREMLEEHPLELKRLKEEEAKKAAQEKTPPPEM
;
A
#
# COMPACT_ATOMS: atom_id res chain seq x y z
N MET A 1 -4.70 -61.84 -8.83
CA MET A 1 -4.81 -63.01 -7.95
C MET A 1 -6.17 -62.91 -7.30
N LEU A 2 -7.21 -63.38 -7.90
CA LEU A 2 -7.84 -64.73 -7.91
C LEU A 2 -7.98 -65.34 -6.51
N ALA A 3 -9.21 -65.38 -6.02
CA ALA A 3 -9.81 -66.63 -5.53
C ALA A 3 -11.33 -66.44 -5.33
N LEU A 4 -12.06 -67.07 -6.23
CA LEU A 4 -13.46 -67.49 -6.11
C LEU A 4 -13.61 -68.52 -4.97
N ALA A 5 -14.78 -68.52 -4.30
CA ALA A 5 -15.36 -69.75 -3.77
C ALA A 5 -16.89 -69.65 -3.82
N LEU A 6 -17.47 -70.51 -4.63
CA LEU A 6 -18.86 -70.94 -4.68
C LEU A 6 -19.11 -71.97 -3.54
N VAL A 7 -20.34 -72.04 -3.00
CA VAL A 7 -21.09 -73.27 -2.63
C VAL A 7 -22.56 -72.84 -2.46
N ALA A 8 -23.48 -73.23 -3.38
CA ALA A 8 -24.41 -74.37 -3.38
C ALA A 8 -25.26 -74.46 -2.10
N GLY A 9 -26.53 -74.15 -2.08
CA GLY A 9 -27.69 -74.86 -2.68
C GLY A 9 -28.29 -75.91 -1.74
N SER A 10 -29.47 -75.61 -1.18
CA SER A 10 -30.36 -76.68 -0.74
C SER A 10 -31.81 -76.22 -0.73
N SER A 11 -32.60 -76.76 -1.60
CA SER A 11 -34.05 -76.68 -1.63
C SER A 11 -34.65 -77.51 -0.54
N PHE A 12 -35.62 -76.96 0.22
CA PHE A 12 -36.61 -77.77 0.90
C PHE A 12 -38.01 -77.29 0.54
N LEU A 13 -38.72 -78.19 -0.11
CA LEU A 13 -40.19 -78.23 -0.27
C LEU A 13 -40.82 -78.48 1.12
N GLY A 14 -41.82 -77.71 1.49
CA GLY A 14 -42.65 -77.99 2.68
C GLY A 14 -44.02 -77.33 2.52
N ALA A 15 -44.96 -78.18 2.11
CA ALA A 15 -46.40 -78.23 2.38
C ALA A 15 -47.23 -76.95 2.55
N ALA A 16 -48.22 -76.83 1.71
CA ALA A 16 -49.37 -75.97 1.83
C ALA A 16 -50.17 -76.31 3.09
N GLU A 17 -50.35 -75.42 4.01
CA GLU A 17 -51.38 -75.48 5.02
C GLU A 17 -52.45 -74.42 4.80
N ASP A 18 -53.69 -74.86 4.96
CA ASP A 18 -54.94 -74.15 4.78
C ASP A 18 -55.02 -72.84 5.53
N LYS A 19 -55.44 -71.78 4.81
CA LYS A 19 -55.70 -70.48 5.36
C LYS A 19 -57.03 -70.52 6.10
N PRO A 20 -57.11 -70.26 7.43
CA PRO A 20 -58.39 -70.11 8.11
C PRO A 20 -59.09 -68.86 7.59
N ALA A 21 -60.42 -68.93 7.50
CA ALA A 21 -61.30 -67.83 7.17
C ALA A 21 -61.03 -66.61 8.01
N ALA A 22 -61.02 -65.45 7.33
CA ALA A 22 -60.76 -64.16 7.99
C ALA A 22 -61.76 -63.95 9.12
N ALA A 23 -61.29 -63.92 10.36
CA ALA A 23 -62.07 -63.46 11.50
C ALA A 23 -62.49 -62.01 11.30
N ALA A 24 -63.72 -61.64 11.65
CA ALA A 24 -64.18 -60.26 11.66
C ALA A 24 -63.17 -59.36 12.41
N PRO A 25 -62.84 -58.17 11.89
CA PRO A 25 -61.85 -57.31 12.51
C PRO A 25 -62.26 -57.04 13.96
N ALA A 26 -61.33 -57.15 14.90
CA ALA A 26 -61.52 -56.78 16.28
C ALA A 26 -62.01 -55.32 16.34
N ALA A 27 -62.95 -54.99 17.23
CA ALA A 27 -63.64 -53.68 17.32
C ALA A 27 -62.70 -52.45 17.41
N ASN A 28 -61.42 -52.65 17.73
CA ASN A 28 -60.37 -51.61 17.79
C ASN A 28 -59.27 -51.79 16.73
N SER A 29 -59.51 -52.51 15.63
CA SER A 29 -58.55 -52.66 14.53
C SER A 29 -58.58 -51.41 13.60
N SER A 30 -57.42 -51.06 12.99
CA SER A 30 -57.32 -49.97 12.00
C SER A 30 -58.35 -50.12 10.86
N ALA A 31 -58.76 -51.35 10.53
CA ALA A 31 -59.74 -51.63 9.49
C ALA A 31 -61.15 -51.08 9.86
N SER A 32 -61.61 -51.31 11.08
CA SER A 32 -62.92 -50.78 11.56
C SER A 32 -62.94 -49.27 11.63
N CYS A 33 -61.84 -48.63 12.03
CA CYS A 33 -61.75 -47.15 12.04
C CYS A 33 -61.89 -46.54 10.61
N LEU A 34 -61.24 -47.21 9.63
CA LEU A 34 -61.22 -46.72 8.25
C LEU A 34 -62.54 -46.91 7.50
N GLU A 35 -63.45 -47.76 7.98
CA GLU A 35 -64.82 -47.83 7.43
C GLU A 35 -65.51 -46.47 7.41
N CYS A 36 -65.30 -45.63 8.40
CA CYS A 36 -65.85 -44.28 8.45
C CYS A 36 -64.80 -43.21 8.06
N HIS A 37 -63.55 -43.31 8.57
CA HIS A 37 -62.56 -42.27 8.35
C HIS A 37 -61.94 -42.26 6.96
N SER A 38 -62.26 -43.19 6.08
CA SER A 38 -61.94 -43.17 4.64
C SER A 38 -62.94 -42.35 3.79
N ASP A 39 -64.02 -41.86 4.38
CA ASP A 39 -65.01 -41.00 3.69
C ASP A 39 -64.54 -39.56 3.64
N HIS A 40 -64.38 -39.01 2.43
CA HIS A 40 -63.94 -37.61 2.20
C HIS A 40 -64.97 -36.57 2.71
N THR A 41 -66.20 -36.94 2.89
CA THR A 41 -67.29 -36.04 3.30
C THR A 41 -67.37 -35.89 4.81
N LEU A 42 -66.70 -36.80 5.54
CA LEU A 42 -66.80 -36.85 6.97
C LEU A 42 -66.07 -35.65 7.64
N THR A 43 -66.83 -34.85 8.35
CA THR A 43 -66.34 -33.66 9.08
C THR A 43 -66.71 -33.65 10.54
N MET A 44 -65.92 -32.97 11.35
CA MET A 44 -66.23 -32.68 12.74
C MET A 44 -66.24 -31.17 13.03
N ARG A 45 -67.07 -30.71 13.93
CA ARG A 45 -67.12 -29.32 14.34
C ARG A 45 -66.17 -29.05 15.48
N LYS A 46 -65.03 -28.33 15.22
CA LYS A 46 -64.06 -27.91 16.21
C LYS A 46 -63.99 -26.38 16.28
N GLN A 47 -64.30 -25.79 17.48
CA GLN A 47 -64.23 -24.33 17.66
C GLN A 47 -65.00 -23.50 16.57
N LYS A 48 -66.24 -23.90 16.25
CA LYS A 48 -67.12 -23.28 15.22
C LYS A 48 -66.64 -23.43 13.76
N ARG A 49 -65.62 -24.28 13.49
CA ARG A 49 -65.18 -24.60 12.13
C ARG A 49 -65.42 -26.08 11.86
N GLU A 50 -65.82 -26.40 10.63
CA GLU A 50 -65.85 -27.78 10.19
C GLU A 50 -64.45 -28.20 9.76
N VAL A 51 -63.98 -29.32 10.30
CA VAL A 51 -62.65 -29.89 10.05
C VAL A 51 -62.87 -31.30 9.51
N SER A 52 -62.28 -31.62 8.37
CA SER A 52 -62.32 -32.96 7.82
C SER A 52 -61.57 -33.91 8.78
N ILE A 53 -62.16 -35.06 9.02
CA ILE A 53 -61.57 -36.19 9.76
C ILE A 53 -61.25 -37.35 8.85
N PHE A 54 -61.17 -37.10 7.55
CA PHE A 54 -60.77 -38.06 6.54
C PHE A 54 -59.30 -38.47 6.73
N VAL A 55 -59.07 -39.79 6.63
CA VAL A 55 -57.73 -40.40 6.64
C VAL A 55 -57.48 -41.06 5.30
N ASP A 56 -56.49 -40.57 4.56
CA ASP A 56 -56.05 -41.18 3.29
C ASP A 56 -55.29 -42.48 3.58
N GLN A 57 -55.95 -43.60 3.39
CA GLN A 57 -55.39 -44.94 3.65
C GLN A 57 -54.12 -45.24 2.83
N ALA A 58 -54.05 -44.75 1.59
CA ALA A 58 -52.88 -44.94 0.74
C ALA A 58 -51.66 -44.18 1.21
N LYS A 59 -51.89 -42.99 1.78
CA LYS A 59 -50.81 -42.19 2.40
C LYS A 59 -50.39 -42.75 3.74
N LEU A 60 -51.34 -43.14 4.59
CA LEU A 60 -51.06 -43.77 5.88
C LEU A 60 -50.24 -45.07 5.69
N GLY A 61 -50.62 -45.93 4.75
CA GLY A 61 -49.85 -47.15 4.48
C GLY A 61 -48.43 -46.97 3.98
N LYS A 62 -48.14 -45.76 3.42
CA LYS A 62 -46.79 -45.37 2.99
C LYS A 62 -46.03 -44.61 4.07
N SER A 63 -46.68 -44.26 5.19
CA SER A 63 -46.04 -43.56 6.31
C SER A 63 -45.06 -44.46 7.06
N VAL A 64 -44.17 -43.87 7.82
CA VAL A 64 -43.27 -44.64 8.75
C VAL A 64 -44.03 -45.34 9.83
N HIS A 65 -45.25 -44.92 10.13
CA HIS A 65 -46.15 -45.48 11.11
C HIS A 65 -47.26 -46.34 10.49
N GLY A 66 -47.21 -46.64 9.18
CA GLY A 66 -48.26 -47.34 8.47
C GLY A 66 -48.52 -48.77 8.91
N THR A 67 -47.65 -49.33 9.78
CA THR A 67 -47.81 -50.68 10.38
C THR A 67 -48.37 -50.61 11.80
N LEU A 68 -48.60 -49.42 12.35
CA LEU A 68 -49.16 -49.20 13.68
C LEU A 68 -50.71 -49.15 13.58
N ASP A 69 -51.37 -49.61 14.66
CA ASP A 69 -52.81 -49.44 14.76
C ASP A 69 -53.23 -48.04 15.14
N CYS A 70 -54.41 -47.61 14.76
CA CYS A 70 -54.91 -46.23 15.07
C CYS A 70 -54.88 -45.94 16.59
N ILE A 71 -55.14 -46.93 17.39
CA ILE A 71 -55.16 -46.84 18.87
C ILE A 71 -53.77 -46.70 19.47
N ASP A 72 -52.70 -47.04 18.75
CA ASP A 72 -51.31 -46.84 19.24
C ASP A 72 -50.95 -45.36 19.40
N CYS A 73 -51.61 -44.52 18.59
CA CYS A 73 -51.49 -43.06 18.67
C CYS A 73 -52.68 -42.40 19.34
N HIS A 74 -53.86 -42.91 19.15
CA HIS A 74 -55.11 -42.39 19.71
C HIS A 74 -55.48 -43.17 21.00
N GLU A 75 -54.64 -43.06 21.99
CA GLU A 75 -54.77 -43.78 23.27
C GLU A 75 -56.08 -43.47 24.02
N GLY A 76 -56.64 -44.49 24.68
CA GLY A 76 -57.86 -44.37 25.51
C GLY A 76 -59.15 -44.16 24.69
N PHE A 77 -59.09 -44.53 23.41
CA PHE A 77 -60.18 -44.38 22.50
C PHE A 77 -61.07 -45.65 22.49
N ASP A 78 -62.39 -45.46 22.66
CA ASP A 78 -63.39 -46.53 22.59
C ASP A 78 -64.01 -46.52 21.16
N GLY A 79 -63.61 -47.47 20.38
CA GLY A 79 -64.04 -47.63 18.97
C GLY A 79 -65.50 -48.09 18.82
N GLU A 80 -66.17 -48.59 19.91
CA GLU A 80 -67.53 -49.05 19.85
C GLU A 80 -68.60 -47.97 19.94
N ALA A 81 -68.25 -46.79 20.46
CA ALA A 81 -69.18 -45.68 20.66
C ALA A 81 -69.09 -44.66 19.51
N VAL A 82 -70.09 -44.58 18.63
CA VAL A 82 -70.19 -43.58 17.54
C VAL A 82 -71.40 -42.69 17.79
N PRO A 83 -71.28 -41.34 17.86
CA PRO A 83 -70.04 -40.54 17.80
C PRO A 83 -69.19 -40.70 19.06
N HIS A 84 -67.89 -40.65 18.91
CA HIS A 84 -66.91 -40.87 19.98
C HIS A 84 -67.09 -39.88 21.12
N LYS A 85 -66.83 -40.32 22.36
CA LYS A 85 -66.93 -39.50 23.58
C LYS A 85 -65.84 -38.42 23.59
N LYS A 86 -66.20 -37.20 24.00
CA LYS A 86 -65.28 -36.08 24.22
C LYS A 86 -64.94 -35.93 25.69
N PRO A 87 -63.73 -35.40 26.05
CA PRO A 87 -62.61 -35.00 25.21
C PRO A 87 -61.76 -36.18 24.79
N MET A 88 -61.24 -36.14 23.53
CA MET A 88 -60.23 -37.09 23.06
C MET A 88 -58.86 -36.73 23.58
N THR A 89 -58.04 -37.71 23.93
CA THR A 89 -56.65 -37.50 24.35
C THR A 89 -55.84 -36.92 23.18
N VAL A 90 -55.03 -35.91 23.46
CA VAL A 90 -54.14 -35.34 22.44
C VAL A 90 -53.04 -36.35 22.17
N VAL A 91 -52.82 -36.70 20.92
CA VAL A 91 -51.77 -37.62 20.51
C VAL A 91 -50.42 -37.06 20.94
N SER A 92 -49.64 -37.87 21.71
CA SER A 92 -48.28 -37.52 22.14
C SER A 92 -47.28 -38.40 21.43
N CYS A 93 -46.42 -37.79 20.63
CA CYS A 93 -45.33 -38.50 19.99
C CYS A 93 -44.26 -38.95 21.00
N ALA A 94 -44.21 -38.30 22.18
CA ALA A 94 -43.27 -38.58 23.25
C ALA A 94 -43.52 -39.95 23.96
N SER A 95 -44.67 -40.55 23.74
CA SER A 95 -44.94 -41.92 24.24
C SER A 95 -44.01 -42.98 23.62
N CYS A 96 -43.55 -42.75 22.37
CA CYS A 96 -42.61 -43.64 21.66
C CYS A 96 -41.26 -42.96 21.34
N HIS A 97 -41.21 -41.67 21.22
CA HIS A 97 -40.01 -40.91 20.91
C HIS A 97 -39.49 -40.23 22.19
N GLU A 98 -38.28 -40.63 22.66
CA GLU A 98 -37.68 -40.05 23.89
C GLU A 98 -37.52 -38.53 23.79
N GLU A 99 -38.00 -37.83 24.81
CA GLU A 99 -37.98 -36.35 24.86
C GLU A 99 -36.55 -35.77 24.78
N LYS A 100 -35.56 -36.46 25.34
CA LYS A 100 -34.13 -36.14 25.22
C LYS A 100 -33.65 -36.08 23.77
N ASP A 101 -34.05 -37.02 22.96
CA ASP A 101 -33.61 -37.15 21.58
C ASP A 101 -34.32 -36.12 20.66
N ILE A 102 -35.60 -35.84 20.97
CA ILE A 102 -36.38 -34.82 20.29
C ILE A 102 -35.73 -33.45 20.50
N ALA A 103 -35.48 -33.07 21.74
CA ALA A 103 -34.87 -31.76 22.10
C ALA A 103 -33.51 -31.57 21.43
N LYS A 104 -32.64 -32.60 21.44
CA LYS A 104 -31.31 -32.55 20.83
C LYS A 104 -31.36 -32.38 19.30
N LYS A 105 -32.28 -33.02 18.62
CA LYS A 105 -32.43 -32.99 17.16
C LYS A 105 -33.16 -31.76 16.66
N HIS A 106 -33.88 -31.04 17.52
CA HIS A 106 -34.70 -29.88 17.21
C HIS A 106 -34.20 -28.60 17.88
N ALA A 107 -32.89 -28.52 18.15
CA ALA A 107 -32.25 -27.38 18.83
C ALA A 107 -32.46 -26.03 18.11
N PHE A 108 -32.83 -26.04 16.83
CA PHE A 108 -33.18 -24.85 16.07
C PHE A 108 -34.51 -24.22 16.49
N HIS A 109 -35.35 -24.96 17.20
CA HIS A 109 -36.56 -24.51 17.89
C HIS A 109 -36.41 -24.73 19.41
N ALA A 110 -35.39 -24.12 20.02
CA ALA A 110 -35.11 -24.25 21.46
C ALA A 110 -36.32 -23.91 22.32
N ASP A 111 -37.21 -23.06 21.85
CA ASP A 111 -38.48 -22.72 22.52
C ASP A 111 -39.55 -23.80 22.39
N PHE A 112 -39.26 -24.93 21.78
CA PHE A 112 -40.20 -26.06 21.70
C PHE A 112 -40.57 -26.60 23.09
N ALA A 113 -39.68 -26.43 24.06
CA ALA A 113 -39.87 -26.77 25.44
C ALA A 113 -40.29 -25.57 26.37
N GLY A 114 -40.17 -24.35 25.89
CA GLY A 114 -40.18 -23.17 26.75
C GLY A 114 -41.08 -22.00 26.31
N LYS A 115 -42.23 -22.21 25.72
CA LYS A 115 -43.40 -21.27 25.56
C LYS A 115 -43.11 -19.75 25.50
N THR A 116 -41.98 -19.30 24.96
CA THR A 116 -41.55 -17.90 25.03
C THR A 116 -42.13 -17.00 23.93
N SER A 117 -42.77 -17.59 22.88
CA SER A 117 -43.45 -16.82 21.83
C SER A 117 -44.90 -17.24 21.68
N PRO A 118 -45.87 -16.29 21.56
CA PRO A 118 -47.27 -16.58 21.27
C PRO A 118 -47.47 -17.45 20.02
N LYS A 119 -46.58 -17.36 19.04
CA LYS A 119 -46.60 -18.19 17.81
C LYS A 119 -46.04 -19.58 18.05
N ALA A 120 -45.08 -19.75 18.94
CA ALA A 120 -44.51 -21.04 19.31
C ALA A 120 -45.39 -21.89 20.25
N ALA A 121 -46.32 -21.26 20.95
CA ALA A 121 -47.27 -21.96 21.87
C ALA A 121 -48.15 -23.00 21.18
N ASN A 122 -48.31 -22.92 19.85
CA ASN A 122 -49.08 -23.85 19.03
C ASN A 122 -48.24 -24.80 18.17
N LEU A 123 -46.93 -24.79 18.32
CA LEU A 123 -46.07 -25.73 17.60
C LEU A 123 -46.15 -27.13 18.21
N THR A 124 -46.54 -28.11 17.39
CA THR A 124 -46.54 -29.51 17.74
C THR A 124 -45.74 -30.31 16.72
N CYS A 125 -45.41 -31.55 17.01
CA CYS A 125 -44.66 -32.43 16.08
C CYS A 125 -45.35 -32.49 14.72
N VAL A 126 -46.70 -32.58 14.72
CA VAL A 126 -47.53 -32.69 13.50
C VAL A 126 -47.51 -31.40 12.64
N THR A 127 -47.16 -30.25 13.21
CA THR A 127 -47.03 -29.01 12.46
C THR A 127 -45.99 -29.09 11.37
N CYS A 128 -44.90 -29.83 11.62
CA CYS A 128 -43.80 -30.01 10.68
C CYS A 128 -43.80 -31.38 10.02
N HIS A 129 -44.13 -32.45 10.77
CA HIS A 129 -44.00 -33.82 10.30
C HIS A 129 -45.30 -34.36 9.66
N GLY A 130 -46.40 -33.61 9.72
CA GLY A 130 -47.70 -34.08 9.29
C GLY A 130 -48.35 -34.98 10.32
N THR A 131 -49.50 -35.53 9.96
CA THR A 131 -50.29 -36.42 10.81
C THR A 131 -50.13 -37.88 10.36
N HIS A 132 -50.97 -38.33 9.45
CA HIS A 132 -51.02 -39.70 9.00
C HIS A 132 -50.03 -39.98 7.84
N GLU A 133 -49.51 -38.98 7.16
CA GLU A 133 -48.57 -39.06 6.04
C GLU A 133 -47.09 -38.87 6.45
N THR A 134 -46.74 -39.14 7.69
CA THR A 134 -45.33 -38.98 8.16
C THR A 134 -44.38 -39.93 7.40
N VAL A 135 -43.40 -39.36 6.71
CA VAL A 135 -42.44 -40.12 5.90
C VAL A 135 -41.05 -40.11 6.54
N LYS A 136 -40.20 -41.08 6.17
CA LYS A 136 -38.82 -41.12 6.60
C LYS A 136 -38.09 -39.82 6.29
N LEU A 137 -37.27 -39.32 7.22
CA LEU A 137 -36.53 -38.04 7.06
C LEU A 137 -35.68 -37.97 5.76
N ARG A 138 -35.24 -39.14 5.25
CA ARG A 138 -34.49 -39.22 4.00
C ARG A 138 -35.38 -39.33 2.74
N SER A 139 -36.70 -39.35 2.89
CA SER A 139 -37.62 -39.34 1.77
C SER A 139 -37.57 -37.99 1.05
N PRO A 140 -37.62 -37.99 -0.31
CA PRO A 140 -37.78 -36.76 -1.10
C PRO A 140 -39.06 -35.96 -0.76
N LEU A 141 -40.05 -36.66 -0.17
CA LEU A 141 -41.35 -36.07 0.26
C LEU A 141 -41.31 -35.56 1.69
N ALA A 142 -40.23 -35.77 2.42
CA ALA A 142 -40.13 -35.29 3.81
C ALA A 142 -40.15 -33.73 3.86
N PRO A 143 -40.84 -33.10 4.84
CA PRO A 143 -40.90 -31.65 4.97
C PRO A 143 -39.53 -30.99 5.05
N PHE A 144 -38.50 -31.74 5.44
CA PHE A 144 -37.11 -31.28 5.56
C PHE A 144 -36.21 -31.73 4.42
N ALA A 145 -36.78 -32.44 3.39
CA ALA A 145 -36.04 -32.72 2.19
C ALA A 145 -35.64 -31.44 1.46
N PRO A 146 -34.52 -31.43 0.72
CA PRO A 146 -33.98 -30.19 0.11
C PRO A 146 -35.03 -29.37 -0.67
N LYS A 147 -35.94 -30.02 -1.38
CA LYS A 147 -37.00 -29.36 -2.15
C LYS A 147 -38.16 -28.85 -1.30
N GLN A 148 -38.42 -29.47 -0.15
CA GLN A 148 -39.59 -29.17 0.71
C GLN A 148 -39.25 -28.26 1.87
N GLN A 149 -37.99 -28.21 2.28
CA GLN A 149 -37.57 -27.52 3.49
C GLN A 149 -37.89 -26.03 3.46
N VAL A 150 -37.60 -25.37 2.32
CA VAL A 150 -37.79 -23.93 2.16
C VAL A 150 -39.27 -23.57 2.29
N GLU A 151 -40.15 -24.34 1.67
CA GLU A 151 -41.60 -24.13 1.77
C GLU A 151 -42.14 -24.45 3.16
N SER A 152 -41.64 -25.52 3.78
CA SER A 152 -42.08 -25.93 5.11
C SER A 152 -41.75 -24.90 6.18
N CYS A 153 -40.50 -24.38 6.17
CA CYS A 153 -40.08 -23.29 7.08
C CYS A 153 -40.81 -21.98 6.75
N GLY A 154 -40.99 -21.68 5.47
CA GLY A 154 -41.59 -20.45 4.99
C GLY A 154 -43.05 -20.25 5.38
N LYS A 155 -43.79 -21.34 5.72
CA LYS A 155 -45.18 -21.24 6.23
C LYS A 155 -45.28 -20.36 7.49
N CYS A 156 -44.23 -20.32 8.32
CA CYS A 156 -44.17 -19.52 9.54
C CYS A 156 -43.14 -18.38 9.41
N HIS A 157 -42.06 -18.58 8.68
CA HIS A 157 -40.96 -17.63 8.49
C HIS A 157 -41.06 -16.92 7.13
N ASP A 158 -42.19 -16.30 6.82
CA ASP A 158 -42.47 -15.66 5.53
C ASP A 158 -41.46 -14.56 5.14
N SER A 159 -41.08 -13.71 6.10
CA SER A 159 -40.08 -12.65 5.85
C SER A 159 -38.71 -13.22 5.50
N ALA A 160 -38.25 -14.21 6.26
CA ALA A 160 -36.98 -14.89 5.99
C ALA A 160 -37.01 -15.64 4.66
N LEU A 161 -38.15 -16.27 4.32
CA LEU A 161 -38.34 -16.93 3.04
C LEU A 161 -38.19 -15.94 1.87
N LYS A 162 -38.86 -14.78 1.94
CA LYS A 162 -38.79 -13.75 0.88
C LYS A 162 -37.35 -13.23 0.71
N GLN A 163 -36.66 -12.96 1.80
CA GLN A 163 -35.25 -12.52 1.76
C GLN A 163 -34.36 -13.61 1.21
N PHE A 164 -34.49 -14.85 1.67
CA PHE A 164 -33.67 -15.97 1.23
C PHE A 164 -33.86 -16.26 -0.26
N THR A 165 -35.10 -16.34 -0.75
CA THR A 165 -35.38 -16.63 -2.18
C THR A 165 -34.81 -15.54 -3.10
N ALA A 166 -34.79 -14.27 -2.65
CA ALA A 166 -34.18 -13.15 -3.38
C ALA A 166 -32.65 -13.14 -3.31
N SER A 167 -32.07 -13.87 -2.36
CA SER A 167 -30.62 -13.88 -2.09
C SER A 167 -29.80 -14.66 -3.13
N ALA A 168 -28.48 -14.53 -3.08
CA ALA A 168 -27.57 -15.33 -3.89
C ALA A 168 -27.67 -16.83 -3.58
N HIS A 169 -27.88 -17.20 -2.30
CA HIS A 169 -28.06 -18.58 -1.86
C HIS A 169 -29.39 -19.16 -2.36
N GLY A 170 -30.49 -18.42 -2.25
CA GLY A 170 -31.78 -18.84 -2.76
C GLY A 170 -31.78 -19.01 -4.29
N LYS A 171 -31.12 -18.11 -5.02
CA LYS A 171 -30.97 -18.24 -6.48
C LYS A 171 -30.09 -19.45 -6.86
N ALA A 172 -29.03 -19.73 -6.12
CA ALA A 172 -28.20 -20.91 -6.33
C ALA A 172 -29.03 -22.20 -6.11
N LEU A 173 -29.87 -22.22 -5.07
CA LEU A 173 -30.78 -23.35 -4.81
C LEU A 173 -31.80 -23.51 -5.93
N ALA A 174 -32.44 -22.44 -6.37
CA ALA A 174 -33.40 -22.47 -7.48
C ALA A 174 -32.77 -22.96 -8.80
N SER A 175 -31.49 -22.68 -9.01
CA SER A 175 -30.68 -23.12 -10.15
C SER A 175 -30.10 -24.54 -9.97
N ALA A 176 -30.45 -25.25 -8.89
CA ALA A 176 -29.95 -26.58 -8.55
C ALA A 176 -28.41 -26.66 -8.47
N VAL A 177 -27.75 -25.59 -8.03
CA VAL A 177 -26.30 -25.58 -7.81
C VAL A 177 -25.97 -26.59 -6.70
N PRO A 178 -25.01 -27.50 -6.91
CA PRO A 178 -24.59 -28.44 -5.87
C PRO A 178 -24.17 -27.72 -4.60
N ASP A 179 -24.50 -28.30 -3.45
CA ASP A 179 -24.19 -27.75 -2.12
C ASP A 179 -24.77 -26.36 -1.80
N ALA A 180 -25.76 -25.88 -2.58
CA ALA A 180 -26.48 -24.65 -2.22
C ALA A 180 -27.12 -24.79 -0.81
N PRO A 181 -26.91 -23.82 0.09
CA PRO A 181 -27.35 -23.95 1.48
C PRO A 181 -28.87 -23.88 1.60
N LEU A 182 -29.40 -24.61 2.57
CA LEU A 182 -30.81 -24.64 2.95
C LEU A 182 -30.96 -24.01 4.33
N CYS A 183 -32.21 -23.86 4.78
CA CYS A 183 -32.50 -23.30 6.11
C CYS A 183 -31.70 -24.04 7.21
N LEU A 184 -31.78 -25.38 7.25
CA LEU A 184 -31.08 -26.20 8.26
C LEU A 184 -29.58 -26.31 8.04
N THR A 185 -29.03 -25.88 6.92
CA THR A 185 -27.57 -25.80 6.74
C THR A 185 -26.98 -24.76 7.69
N CYS A 186 -27.70 -23.63 7.87
CA CYS A 186 -27.31 -22.56 8.76
C CYS A 186 -27.95 -22.72 10.16
N HIS A 187 -29.17 -23.22 10.25
CA HIS A 187 -29.96 -23.29 11.49
C HIS A 187 -29.93 -24.67 12.16
N ASN A 188 -28.97 -25.54 11.84
CA ASN A 188 -28.80 -26.82 12.53
C ASN A 188 -28.18 -26.70 13.94
N LYS A 189 -27.73 -25.51 14.31
CA LYS A 189 -27.19 -25.15 15.63
C LYS A 189 -27.90 -23.89 16.12
N PRO A 190 -27.83 -23.56 17.43
CA PRO A 190 -28.40 -22.32 17.95
C PRO A 190 -27.82 -21.12 17.21
N VAL A 191 -28.69 -20.32 16.61
CA VAL A 191 -28.39 -19.01 16.03
C VAL A 191 -29.21 -17.98 16.79
N THR A 192 -28.72 -16.74 16.90
CA THR A 192 -29.50 -15.69 17.55
C THR A 192 -30.82 -15.47 16.80
N ASN A 193 -31.90 -15.31 17.54
CA ASN A 193 -33.23 -14.98 17.01
C ASN A 193 -33.41 -13.48 16.75
N GLY A 194 -32.34 -12.66 16.81
CA GLY A 194 -32.37 -11.22 16.53
C GLY A 194 -32.91 -10.35 17.67
N HIS A 195 -33.32 -10.94 18.79
CA HIS A 195 -33.90 -10.24 19.93
C HIS A 195 -32.91 -10.06 21.09
N GLU A 196 -31.84 -10.85 21.12
CA GLU A 196 -30.78 -10.76 22.12
C GLU A 196 -29.47 -10.36 21.47
N PRO A 197 -28.60 -9.59 22.18
CA PRO A 197 -27.25 -9.29 21.70
C PRO A 197 -26.48 -10.58 21.40
N ALA A 198 -25.86 -10.65 20.24
CA ALA A 198 -25.07 -11.81 19.87
C ALA A 198 -23.86 -11.95 20.80
N THR A 199 -23.71 -13.13 21.42
CA THR A 199 -22.51 -13.43 22.19
C THR A 199 -21.29 -13.60 21.25
N VAL A 200 -20.09 -13.39 21.78
CA VAL A 200 -18.83 -13.61 21.02
C VAL A 200 -18.77 -15.00 20.43
N GLN A 201 -19.10 -16.01 21.25
CA GLN A 201 -19.10 -17.42 20.83
C GLN A 201 -20.03 -17.67 19.66
N LEU A 202 -21.19 -17.04 19.67
CA LEU A 202 -22.15 -17.17 18.60
C LEU A 202 -21.67 -16.47 17.31
N LYS A 203 -21.07 -15.28 17.40
CA LYS A 203 -20.50 -14.59 16.24
C LYS A 203 -19.33 -15.36 15.62
N ILE A 204 -18.49 -15.98 16.45
CA ILE A 204 -17.41 -16.86 15.97
C ILE A 204 -18.01 -18.10 15.31
N ALA A 205 -19.01 -18.74 15.91
CA ALA A 205 -19.66 -19.89 15.31
C ALA A 205 -20.34 -19.59 13.96
N GLN A 206 -20.93 -18.39 13.81
CA GLN A 206 -21.47 -17.92 12.55
C GLN A 206 -20.37 -17.73 11.47
N ALA A 207 -19.23 -17.14 11.84
CA ALA A 207 -18.10 -16.99 10.91
C ALA A 207 -17.57 -18.35 10.45
N GLN A 208 -17.33 -19.28 11.39
CA GLN A 208 -16.90 -20.65 11.10
C GLN A 208 -17.89 -21.41 10.21
N LEU A 209 -19.19 -21.19 10.39
CA LEU A 209 -20.22 -21.78 9.52
C LEU A 209 -20.06 -21.30 8.09
N CYS A 210 -19.87 -20.00 7.86
CA CYS A 210 -19.66 -19.45 6.51
C CYS A 210 -18.37 -20.01 5.89
N GLU A 211 -17.29 -20.05 6.65
CA GLU A 211 -15.99 -20.57 6.20
C GLU A 211 -16.02 -22.07 5.86
N SER A 212 -16.87 -22.85 6.53
CA SER A 212 -17.01 -24.29 6.26
C SER A 212 -17.40 -24.58 4.82
N CYS A 213 -18.05 -23.63 4.12
CA CYS A 213 -18.37 -23.71 2.71
C CYS A 213 -17.47 -22.80 1.86
N HIS A 214 -17.29 -21.54 2.24
CA HIS A 214 -16.58 -20.55 1.42
C HIS A 214 -15.04 -20.68 1.45
N VAL A 215 -14.50 -21.44 2.41
CA VAL A 215 -13.06 -21.70 2.51
C VAL A 215 -12.74 -23.18 2.34
N GLN A 216 -13.53 -24.08 2.96
CA GLN A 216 -13.17 -25.50 3.04
C GLN A 216 -13.69 -26.34 1.88
N LYS A 217 -14.83 -25.95 1.24
CA LYS A 217 -15.39 -26.69 0.10
C LYS A 217 -14.87 -26.14 -1.22
N THR A 218 -14.04 -26.90 -1.91
CA THR A 218 -13.42 -26.55 -3.20
C THR A 218 -14.44 -26.10 -4.25
N ALA A 219 -15.55 -26.83 -4.40
CA ALA A 219 -16.57 -26.51 -5.40
C ALA A 219 -17.27 -25.15 -5.17
N VAL A 220 -17.36 -24.69 -3.94
CA VAL A 220 -17.91 -23.35 -3.59
C VAL A 220 -16.83 -22.29 -3.67
N ALA A 221 -15.62 -22.62 -3.23
CA ALA A 221 -14.46 -21.74 -3.25
C ALA A 221 -14.05 -21.32 -4.67
N ASP A 222 -14.11 -22.25 -5.62
CA ASP A 222 -13.81 -21.99 -7.04
C ASP A 222 -14.82 -21.06 -7.71
N GLN A 223 -16.03 -20.93 -7.16
CA GLN A 223 -17.06 -19.99 -7.62
C GLN A 223 -16.88 -18.59 -7.01
N THR A 224 -16.02 -18.44 -6.02
CA THR A 224 -15.67 -17.12 -5.48
C THR A 224 -14.60 -16.48 -6.38
N LEU A 225 -14.88 -15.29 -6.91
CA LEU A 225 -14.03 -14.58 -7.88
C LEU A 225 -12.58 -14.30 -7.44
N ARG A 226 -12.27 -14.46 -6.15
CA ARG A 226 -10.97 -14.11 -5.55
C ARG A 226 -10.31 -15.23 -4.75
N GLY A 227 -10.88 -16.44 -4.78
CA GLY A 227 -10.33 -17.61 -4.10
C GLY A 227 -10.52 -17.66 -2.59
N THR A 228 -10.15 -18.79 -1.99
CA THR A 228 -10.34 -19.08 -0.54
C THR A 228 -9.56 -18.17 0.37
N GLY A 229 -8.35 -17.76 -0.02
CA GLY A 229 -7.48 -16.88 0.76
C GLY A 229 -8.09 -15.51 1.05
N PHE A 230 -8.97 -15.03 0.17
CA PHE A 230 -9.64 -13.75 0.33
C PHE A 230 -10.66 -13.77 1.49
N VAL A 231 -11.43 -14.86 1.64
CA VAL A 231 -12.40 -15.00 2.74
C VAL A 231 -11.69 -15.28 4.06
N SER A 232 -10.72 -16.20 4.08
CA SER A 232 -9.97 -16.57 5.30
C SER A 232 -9.10 -15.43 5.84
N SER A 233 -8.82 -14.40 5.04
CA SER A 233 -8.10 -13.21 5.51
C SER A 233 -8.88 -12.39 6.57
N PHE A 234 -10.19 -12.63 6.71
CA PHE A 234 -11.03 -12.02 7.75
C PHE A 234 -10.47 -12.27 9.16
N ASP A 235 -9.96 -13.46 9.45
CA ASP A 235 -9.39 -13.78 10.76
C ASP A 235 -8.21 -12.87 11.15
N LYS A 236 -7.48 -12.36 10.16
CA LYS A 236 -6.35 -11.43 10.33
C LYS A 236 -6.79 -9.98 10.39
N SER A 237 -8.06 -9.69 10.13
CA SER A 237 -8.61 -8.34 10.19
C SER A 237 -8.75 -7.83 11.62
N VAL A 238 -8.90 -6.50 11.76
CA VAL A 238 -9.20 -5.88 13.06
C VAL A 238 -10.50 -6.42 13.66
N HIS A 239 -11.49 -6.76 12.82
CA HIS A 239 -12.77 -7.31 13.27
C HIS A 239 -12.62 -8.75 13.74
N GLY A 240 -12.00 -9.63 12.94
CA GLY A 240 -11.74 -11.01 13.32
C GLY A 240 -10.88 -11.12 14.58
N ALA A 241 -9.78 -10.36 14.63
CA ALA A 241 -8.91 -10.29 15.81
C ALA A 241 -9.63 -9.76 17.06
N ALA A 242 -10.57 -8.82 16.91
CA ALA A 242 -11.37 -8.31 18.03
C ALA A 242 -12.35 -9.38 18.55
N LEU A 243 -13.00 -10.13 17.66
CA LEU A 243 -13.86 -11.25 18.04
C LEU A 243 -13.07 -12.32 18.81
N GLN A 244 -11.89 -12.69 18.32
CA GLN A 244 -11.01 -13.65 19.01
C GLN A 244 -10.56 -13.17 20.38
N LYS A 245 -10.45 -11.84 20.58
CA LYS A 245 -10.16 -11.21 21.89
C LYS A 245 -11.39 -11.02 22.77
N GLY A 246 -12.55 -11.55 22.40
CA GLY A 246 -13.75 -11.53 23.23
C GLY A 246 -14.64 -10.28 23.07
N LYS A 247 -14.47 -9.47 22.03
CA LYS A 247 -15.29 -8.29 21.77
C LYS A 247 -16.53 -8.64 20.94
N ALA A 248 -17.71 -8.72 21.59
CA ALA A 248 -18.97 -9.11 20.96
C ALA A 248 -19.51 -8.05 19.97
N GLU A 249 -19.12 -6.78 20.14
CA GLU A 249 -19.49 -5.68 19.26
C GLU A 249 -18.78 -5.68 17.92
N ALA A 250 -17.67 -6.45 17.79
CA ALA A 250 -16.96 -6.54 16.52
C ALA A 250 -17.80 -7.20 15.43
N ALA A 251 -17.67 -6.70 14.20
CA ALA A 251 -18.44 -7.20 13.08
C ALA A 251 -17.98 -8.61 12.65
N ASN A 252 -18.95 -9.43 12.21
CA ASN A 252 -18.71 -10.71 11.55
C ASN A 252 -19.30 -10.72 10.13
N CYS A 253 -19.33 -11.89 9.48
CA CYS A 253 -19.83 -12.03 8.12
C CYS A 253 -21.24 -11.49 7.91
N VAL A 254 -22.17 -11.78 8.83
CA VAL A 254 -23.59 -11.39 8.68
C VAL A 254 -23.82 -9.91 8.96
N ASP A 255 -22.96 -9.24 9.72
CA ASP A 255 -23.09 -7.81 9.98
C ASP A 255 -22.87 -7.01 8.69
N CYS A 256 -21.93 -7.45 7.83
CA CYS A 256 -21.64 -6.83 6.54
C CYS A 256 -22.52 -7.36 5.40
N HIS A 257 -22.65 -8.69 5.28
CA HIS A 257 -23.31 -9.33 4.15
C HIS A 257 -24.83 -9.50 4.33
N GLY A 258 -25.34 -9.35 5.55
CA GLY A 258 -26.70 -9.73 5.92
C GLY A 258 -26.83 -11.21 6.26
N ALA A 259 -28.01 -11.62 6.73
CA ALA A 259 -28.30 -13.00 7.09
C ALA A 259 -29.03 -13.76 5.96
N HIS A 260 -30.29 -13.42 5.71
CA HIS A 260 -31.10 -14.06 4.67
C HIS A 260 -31.00 -13.36 3.32
N GLU A 261 -30.72 -12.05 3.31
CA GLU A 261 -30.65 -11.19 2.14
C GLU A 261 -29.24 -11.09 1.51
N MET A 262 -28.37 -12.07 1.75
CA MET A 262 -27.01 -12.11 1.19
C MET A 262 -27.00 -12.07 -0.31
N ASN A 263 -26.47 -11.01 -0.90
CA ASN A 263 -26.36 -10.84 -2.34
C ASN A 263 -24.93 -10.51 -2.76
N ARG A 264 -24.63 -10.77 -4.05
CA ARG A 264 -23.34 -10.36 -4.64
C ARG A 264 -23.20 -8.84 -4.57
N ALA A 265 -21.98 -8.33 -4.43
CA ALA A 265 -21.68 -6.90 -4.35
C ALA A 265 -22.26 -6.08 -5.53
N ILE A 266 -22.35 -6.67 -6.71
CA ILE A 266 -22.91 -6.04 -7.91
C ILE A 266 -24.43 -5.79 -7.82
N ALA A 267 -25.17 -6.52 -6.98
CA ALA A 267 -26.61 -6.38 -6.85
C ALA A 267 -26.96 -5.09 -6.09
N ILE A 268 -27.83 -4.25 -6.64
CA ILE A 268 -28.21 -2.93 -6.06
C ILE A 268 -28.72 -3.06 -4.63
N GLY A 269 -29.50 -4.11 -4.31
CA GLY A 269 -30.02 -4.37 -2.96
C GLY A 269 -29.03 -5.02 -1.99
N SER A 270 -27.79 -5.28 -2.39
CA SER A 270 -26.79 -5.87 -1.51
C SER A 270 -26.26 -4.85 -0.52
N LYS A 271 -26.10 -5.24 0.75
CA LYS A 271 -25.50 -4.39 1.79
C LYS A 271 -24.03 -4.04 1.49
N ILE A 272 -23.35 -4.89 0.75
CA ILE A 272 -21.96 -4.68 0.31
C ILE A 272 -21.88 -4.08 -1.11
N ASN A 273 -22.99 -3.69 -1.71
CA ASN A 273 -22.96 -2.92 -2.94
C ASN A 273 -22.28 -1.56 -2.69
N LYS A 274 -21.50 -1.10 -3.66
CA LYS A 274 -20.71 0.12 -3.52
C LYS A 274 -21.51 1.33 -3.02
N GLN A 275 -22.77 1.47 -3.46
CA GLN A 275 -23.64 2.56 -3.02
C GLN A 275 -24.15 2.39 -1.58
N ASN A 276 -24.34 1.15 -1.11
CA ASN A 276 -24.90 0.85 0.21
C ASN A 276 -23.84 0.63 1.29
N GLN A 277 -22.59 0.48 0.89
CA GLN A 277 -21.47 0.17 1.78
C GLN A 277 -21.25 1.22 2.88
N PRO A 278 -21.31 2.53 2.61
CA PRO A 278 -21.20 3.54 3.67
C PRO A 278 -22.24 3.38 4.77
N GLU A 279 -23.50 3.08 4.42
CA GLU A 279 -24.57 2.84 5.38
C GLU A 279 -24.36 1.54 6.19
N THR A 280 -23.79 0.52 5.55
CA THR A 280 -23.45 -0.74 6.22
C THR A 280 -22.39 -0.52 7.29
N CYS A 281 -21.34 0.23 6.98
CA CYS A 281 -20.28 0.58 7.93
C CYS A 281 -20.78 1.54 9.02
N ALA A 282 -21.67 2.48 8.68
CA ALA A 282 -22.23 3.49 9.58
C ALA A 282 -22.93 2.89 10.81
N LYS A 283 -23.43 1.67 10.73
CA LYS A 283 -24.10 0.98 11.86
C LYS A 283 -23.24 0.92 13.11
N CYS A 284 -21.92 0.86 12.95
CA CYS A 284 -20.94 0.83 14.03
C CYS A 284 -19.97 2.02 13.99
N HIS A 285 -19.68 2.53 12.81
CA HIS A 285 -18.76 3.64 12.56
C HIS A 285 -19.49 4.95 12.20
N GLU A 286 -20.50 5.32 12.98
CA GLU A 286 -21.40 6.45 12.71
C GLU A 286 -20.65 7.76 12.47
N LYS A 287 -19.74 8.13 13.40
CA LYS A 287 -18.96 9.37 13.31
C LYS A 287 -18.10 9.43 12.03
N THR A 288 -17.43 8.34 11.70
CA THR A 288 -16.56 8.25 10.51
C THR A 288 -17.40 8.28 9.23
N ALA A 289 -18.53 7.61 9.22
CA ALA A 289 -19.45 7.63 8.09
C ALA A 289 -20.04 9.02 7.85
N ALA A 290 -20.35 9.78 8.92
CA ALA A 290 -20.80 11.17 8.83
C ALA A 290 -19.71 12.07 8.21
N GLN A 291 -18.45 11.92 8.63
CA GLN A 291 -17.32 12.63 8.02
C GLN A 291 -17.17 12.29 6.53
N TYR A 292 -17.23 11.00 6.18
CA TYR A 292 -17.17 10.57 4.79
C TYR A 292 -18.33 11.12 3.96
N ALA A 293 -19.55 11.15 4.52
CA ALA A 293 -20.75 11.64 3.82
C ALA A 293 -20.65 13.11 3.36
N ASP A 294 -19.80 13.91 4.01
CA ASP A 294 -19.50 15.32 3.71
C ASP A 294 -18.31 15.47 2.74
N SER A 295 -17.71 14.36 2.30
CA SER A 295 -16.56 14.37 1.40
C SER A 295 -16.95 14.51 -0.08
N VAL A 296 -15.99 15.00 -0.91
CA VAL A 296 -16.16 15.02 -2.37
C VAL A 296 -16.41 13.63 -2.96
N HIS A 297 -15.87 12.59 -2.32
CA HIS A 297 -16.04 11.20 -2.74
C HIS A 297 -17.47 10.72 -2.52
N ALA A 298 -18.04 10.94 -1.33
CA ALA A 298 -19.43 10.58 -1.06
C ALA A 298 -20.43 11.37 -1.90
N VAL A 299 -20.15 12.67 -2.11
CA VAL A 299 -20.99 13.53 -2.98
C VAL A 299 -20.98 13.00 -4.42
N ALA A 300 -19.83 12.59 -4.94
CA ALA A 300 -19.71 12.00 -6.27
C ALA A 300 -20.44 10.66 -6.36
N LEU A 301 -20.29 9.80 -5.33
CA LEU A 301 -21.00 8.51 -5.24
C LEU A 301 -22.51 8.69 -5.26
N LYS A 302 -23.03 9.63 -4.46
CA LYS A 302 -24.49 9.96 -4.42
C LYS A 302 -25.01 10.45 -5.78
N LYS A 303 -24.15 11.09 -6.60
CA LYS A 303 -24.48 11.49 -7.98
C LYS A 303 -24.37 10.33 -8.99
N GLY A 304 -24.15 9.10 -8.52
CA GLY A 304 -24.05 7.90 -9.36
C GLY A 304 -22.68 7.60 -9.93
N ASN A 305 -21.63 8.31 -9.49
CA ASN A 305 -20.27 8.01 -9.90
C ASN A 305 -19.70 6.80 -9.15
N LEU A 306 -19.72 5.63 -9.79
CA LEU A 306 -19.24 4.38 -9.22
C LEU A 306 -17.71 4.25 -9.22
N ASP A 307 -16.96 5.14 -9.88
CA ASP A 307 -15.50 5.21 -9.76
C ASP A 307 -15.08 5.90 -8.45
N SER A 308 -15.99 6.60 -7.78
CA SER A 308 -15.71 7.24 -6.50
C SER A 308 -15.41 6.20 -5.41
N PRO A 309 -14.35 6.36 -4.60
CA PRO A 309 -13.99 5.37 -3.58
C PRO A 309 -14.99 5.34 -2.43
N VAL A 310 -15.16 4.16 -1.84
CA VAL A 310 -15.92 3.90 -0.62
C VAL A 310 -15.00 3.32 0.46
N CYS A 311 -15.54 2.98 1.61
CA CYS A 311 -14.75 2.53 2.77
C CYS A 311 -13.74 1.44 2.43
N THR A 312 -14.16 0.40 1.69
CA THR A 312 -13.27 -0.73 1.37
C THR A 312 -12.24 -0.43 0.29
N ASP A 313 -12.43 0.59 -0.54
CA ASP A 313 -11.43 0.99 -1.53
C ASP A 313 -10.16 1.53 -0.84
N CYS A 314 -10.29 2.06 0.40
CA CYS A 314 -9.18 2.54 1.21
C CYS A 314 -8.71 1.50 2.24
N HIS A 315 -9.67 0.88 2.96
CA HIS A 315 -9.39 0.00 4.11
C HIS A 315 -9.21 -1.47 3.75
N GLY A 316 -9.52 -1.88 2.52
CA GLY A 316 -9.64 -3.27 2.11
C GLY A 316 -11.00 -3.87 2.47
N GLU A 317 -11.22 -5.12 2.10
CA GLU A 317 -12.52 -5.79 2.27
C GLU A 317 -12.50 -6.75 3.47
N HIS A 318 -11.93 -7.94 3.34
CA HIS A 318 -11.88 -8.93 4.43
C HIS A 318 -10.67 -8.76 5.35
N GLU A 319 -9.50 -8.40 4.82
CA GLU A 319 -8.29 -8.14 5.60
C GLU A 319 -8.17 -6.65 5.97
N ILE A 320 -9.18 -6.11 6.67
CA ILE A 320 -9.12 -4.72 7.17
C ILE A 320 -8.11 -4.65 8.29
N LYS A 321 -6.99 -3.96 8.06
CA LYS A 321 -5.89 -3.80 9.02
C LYS A 321 -5.99 -2.50 9.81
N ALA A 322 -5.39 -2.46 11.00
CA ALA A 322 -5.23 -1.23 11.77
C ALA A 322 -4.32 -0.26 11.03
N HIS A 323 -4.57 1.05 11.15
CA HIS A 323 -3.72 2.09 10.57
C HIS A 323 -2.28 2.07 11.12
N THR A 324 -2.07 1.47 12.29
CA THR A 324 -0.75 1.28 12.90
C THR A 324 0.00 0.05 12.38
N ASP A 325 -0.65 -0.83 11.61
CA ASP A 325 0.01 -1.98 10.98
C ASP A 325 0.82 -1.49 9.76
N PRO A 326 2.16 -1.70 9.73
CA PRO A 326 2.99 -1.30 8.59
C PRO A 326 2.57 -1.92 7.25
N GLY A 327 1.87 -3.05 7.27
CA GLY A 327 1.31 -3.71 6.09
C GLY A 327 -0.08 -3.22 5.69
N ALA A 328 -0.69 -2.27 6.41
CA ALA A 328 -1.98 -1.72 6.05
C ALA A 328 -1.85 -0.72 4.88
N PRO A 329 -2.76 -0.75 3.89
CA PRO A 329 -2.78 0.27 2.85
C PRO A 329 -2.93 1.70 3.40
N ILE A 330 -3.69 1.83 4.50
CA ILE A 330 -3.97 3.10 5.20
C ILE A 330 -2.89 3.51 6.20
N HIS A 331 -1.82 2.73 6.35
CA HIS A 331 -0.68 3.12 7.17
C HIS A 331 -0.07 4.41 6.62
N GLU A 332 0.42 5.28 7.48
CA GLU A 332 0.94 6.60 7.11
C GLU A 332 1.99 6.59 5.99
N ARG A 333 2.81 5.54 5.91
CA ARG A 333 3.81 5.34 4.84
C ARG A 333 3.19 4.89 3.52
N ASN A 334 2.06 4.21 3.54
CA ASN A 334 1.46 3.52 2.40
C ASN A 334 0.32 4.30 1.77
N VAL A 335 -0.42 5.09 2.56
CA VAL A 335 -1.69 5.71 2.16
C VAL A 335 -1.57 6.56 0.90
N ALA A 336 -0.50 7.31 0.76
CA ALA A 336 -0.30 8.16 -0.42
C ALA A 336 -0.15 7.32 -1.70
N GLN A 337 0.62 6.23 -1.65
CA GLN A 337 0.94 5.43 -2.83
C GLN A 337 -0.05 4.30 -3.07
N GLN A 338 -0.47 3.58 -2.03
CA GLN A 338 -1.35 2.42 -2.19
C GLN A 338 -2.82 2.78 -2.25
N VAL A 339 -3.24 3.88 -1.61
CA VAL A 339 -4.64 4.32 -1.58
C VAL A 339 -4.87 5.47 -2.55
N CYS A 340 -4.31 6.65 -2.29
CA CYS A 340 -4.63 7.86 -3.06
C CYS A 340 -4.15 7.78 -4.52
N ALA A 341 -2.91 7.31 -4.74
CA ALA A 341 -2.32 7.23 -6.07
C ALA A 341 -3.01 6.22 -6.99
N SER A 342 -3.62 5.17 -6.45
CA SER A 342 -4.33 4.17 -7.25
C SER A 342 -5.36 4.80 -8.21
N CYS A 343 -5.97 5.92 -7.78
CA CYS A 343 -6.91 6.70 -8.58
C CYS A 343 -6.31 8.02 -9.08
N HIS A 344 -5.66 8.80 -8.20
CA HIS A 344 -5.17 10.15 -8.52
C HIS A 344 -3.91 10.17 -9.40
N ALA A 345 -3.21 9.05 -9.58
CA ALA A 345 -2.15 8.90 -10.58
C ALA A 345 -2.64 8.22 -11.87
N SER A 346 -3.88 7.72 -11.91
CA SER A 346 -4.44 7.07 -13.09
C SER A 346 -4.84 8.10 -14.16
N LEU A 347 -4.14 8.10 -15.28
CA LEU A 347 -4.47 9.00 -16.42
C LEU A 347 -5.93 8.82 -16.87
N LYS A 348 -6.44 7.59 -16.92
CA LYS A 348 -7.81 7.29 -17.32
C LYS A 348 -8.84 7.97 -16.43
N LEU A 349 -8.67 7.90 -15.11
CA LEU A 349 -9.60 8.47 -14.14
C LEU A 349 -9.45 10.00 -14.07
N THR A 350 -8.22 10.50 -14.03
CA THR A 350 -7.97 11.93 -13.93
C THR A 350 -8.47 12.69 -15.16
N GLN A 351 -8.27 12.15 -16.36
CA GLN A 351 -8.82 12.73 -17.59
C GLN A 351 -10.35 12.67 -17.63
N LYS A 352 -10.95 11.55 -17.22
CA LYS A 352 -12.42 11.37 -17.19
C LYS A 352 -13.12 12.41 -16.33
N TYR A 353 -12.49 12.81 -15.21
CA TYR A 353 -13.11 13.70 -14.22
C TYR A 353 -12.47 15.09 -14.18
N GLY A 354 -11.59 15.43 -15.13
CA GLY A 354 -10.93 16.74 -15.18
C GLY A 354 -9.98 17.01 -14.02
N LEU A 355 -9.45 15.95 -13.38
CA LEU A 355 -8.51 16.05 -12.28
C LEU A 355 -7.08 16.15 -12.80
N SER A 356 -6.18 16.78 -12.03
CA SER A 356 -4.77 16.80 -12.38
C SER A 356 -4.11 15.45 -12.08
N SER A 357 -3.63 14.76 -13.10
CA SER A 357 -2.82 13.53 -12.94
C SER A 357 -1.44 13.81 -12.32
N LYS A 358 -1.01 15.07 -12.33
CA LYS A 358 0.30 15.50 -11.80
C LYS A 358 0.31 15.70 -10.29
N SER A 359 -0.85 15.76 -9.62
CA SER A 359 -0.93 16.04 -8.17
C SER A 359 -0.18 15.01 -7.33
N PHE A 360 -0.30 13.73 -7.66
CA PHE A 360 0.47 12.68 -6.99
C PHE A 360 1.97 12.80 -7.29
N GLN A 361 2.34 12.99 -8.55
CA GLN A 361 3.75 13.10 -8.95
C GLN A 361 4.42 14.31 -8.29
N THR A 362 3.77 15.47 -8.28
CA THR A 362 4.29 16.68 -7.64
C THR A 362 4.44 16.53 -6.13
N PHE A 363 3.53 15.80 -5.46
CA PHE A 363 3.69 15.41 -4.07
C PHE A 363 4.88 14.46 -3.90
N ALA A 364 4.98 13.41 -4.72
CA ALA A 364 6.05 12.42 -4.66
C ALA A 364 7.46 13.03 -4.84
N ASP A 365 7.57 14.12 -5.62
CA ASP A 365 8.81 14.87 -5.86
C ASP A 365 9.03 15.98 -4.82
N SER A 366 8.07 16.26 -3.95
CA SER A 366 8.25 17.19 -2.83
C SER A 366 9.15 16.58 -1.75
N TYR A 367 9.66 17.43 -0.84
CA TYR A 367 10.42 16.94 0.33
C TYR A 367 9.61 15.91 1.14
N HIS A 368 8.32 16.20 1.39
CA HIS A 368 7.42 15.29 2.10
C HIS A 368 7.31 13.93 1.41
N GLY A 369 7.09 13.92 0.10
CA GLY A 369 6.98 12.68 -0.67
C GLY A 369 8.28 11.90 -0.77
N LEU A 370 9.42 12.60 -0.93
CA LEU A 370 10.75 11.97 -0.98
C LEU A 370 11.11 11.33 0.36
N ALA A 371 10.86 12.02 1.47
CA ALA A 371 11.10 11.50 2.80
C ALA A 371 10.18 10.31 3.14
N ALA A 372 8.89 10.37 2.75
CA ALA A 372 7.96 9.26 2.91
C ALA A 372 8.42 8.01 2.15
N ARG A 373 8.82 8.15 0.89
CA ARG A 373 9.37 7.03 0.09
C ARG A 373 10.69 6.48 0.67
N GLY A 374 11.47 7.34 1.29
CA GLY A 374 12.70 6.97 1.99
C GLY A 374 12.47 6.19 3.29
N GLY A 375 11.25 6.12 3.79
CA GLY A 375 10.89 5.37 4.99
C GLY A 375 10.87 6.18 6.28
N ALA A 376 10.94 7.52 6.22
CA ALA A 376 10.76 8.37 7.40
C ALA A 376 9.32 8.21 7.96
N VAL A 377 9.21 8.04 9.28
CA VAL A 377 7.93 7.72 9.95
C VAL A 377 7.10 8.98 10.19
N GLU A 378 7.74 10.09 10.51
CA GLU A 378 7.08 11.36 10.86
C GLU A 378 6.78 12.23 9.63
N VAL A 379 6.39 11.63 8.51
CA VAL A 379 6.25 12.37 7.28
C VAL A 379 4.79 12.55 6.89
N VAL A 380 4.49 13.78 6.51
CA VAL A 380 3.22 14.21 5.94
C VAL A 380 2.86 13.39 4.69
N ASN A 381 1.63 12.92 4.64
CA ASN A 381 1.03 12.26 3.47
C ASN A 381 -0.19 13.05 2.98
N CYS A 382 -0.89 12.55 1.97
CA CYS A 382 -2.06 13.23 1.40
C CYS A 382 -3.13 13.53 2.46
N ALA A 383 -3.44 12.57 3.33
CA ALA A 383 -4.47 12.71 4.35
C ALA A 383 -4.10 13.72 5.44
N SER A 384 -2.82 13.96 5.68
CA SER A 384 -2.36 14.97 6.66
C SER A 384 -2.79 16.39 6.30
N CYS A 385 -2.92 16.70 5.00
CA CYS A 385 -3.37 17.99 4.52
C CYS A 385 -4.85 17.99 4.12
N HIS A 386 -5.31 16.92 3.44
CA HIS A 386 -6.64 16.85 2.84
C HIS A 386 -7.72 16.25 3.77
N ASP A 387 -7.38 15.93 5.02
CA ASP A 387 -8.18 15.13 5.91
C ASP A 387 -8.26 13.65 5.50
N THR A 388 -8.77 12.81 6.39
CA THR A 388 -8.83 11.36 6.21
C THR A 388 -10.17 10.91 5.61
N HIS A 389 -11.27 11.40 6.17
CA HIS A 389 -12.61 11.01 5.78
C HIS A 389 -13.42 12.19 5.21
N ALA A 390 -13.29 13.41 5.76
CA ALA A 390 -13.96 14.60 5.29
C ALA A 390 -13.18 15.33 4.19
N ILE A 391 -12.68 14.59 3.19
CA ILE A 391 -11.89 15.15 2.10
C ILE A 391 -12.74 16.11 1.26
N LYS A 392 -12.42 17.41 1.27
CA LYS A 392 -13.16 18.47 0.59
C LYS A 392 -12.37 19.16 -0.49
N SER A 393 -13.07 19.81 -1.42
CA SER A 393 -12.46 20.64 -2.44
C SER A 393 -11.70 21.82 -1.81
N HIS A 394 -10.60 22.25 -2.40
CA HIS A 394 -9.88 23.47 -2.01
C HIS A 394 -10.72 24.75 -2.17
N LEU A 395 -11.84 24.68 -2.86
CA LEU A 395 -12.81 25.78 -3.00
C LEU A 395 -13.81 25.84 -1.85
N ASP A 396 -13.95 24.78 -1.06
CA ASP A 396 -14.86 24.74 0.08
C ASP A 396 -14.22 25.46 1.28
N PRO A 397 -14.87 26.50 1.84
CA PRO A 397 -14.34 27.23 2.99
C PRO A 397 -14.08 26.38 4.24
N THR A 398 -14.74 25.23 4.35
CA THR A 398 -14.56 24.28 5.47
C THR A 398 -13.44 23.25 5.22
N SER A 399 -12.86 23.24 4.01
CA SER A 399 -11.77 22.35 3.68
C SER A 399 -10.48 22.74 4.41
N THR A 400 -9.76 21.76 4.91
CA THR A 400 -8.42 21.96 5.51
C THR A 400 -7.42 22.60 4.54
N VAL A 401 -7.60 22.38 3.24
CA VAL A 401 -6.76 22.94 2.18
C VAL A 401 -7.34 24.19 1.51
N HIS A 402 -8.42 24.75 2.04
CA HIS A 402 -8.91 26.07 1.62
C HIS A 402 -7.92 27.18 2.05
N LYS A 403 -7.81 28.23 1.25
CA LYS A 403 -6.84 29.34 1.48
C LYS A 403 -6.87 29.93 2.89
N SER A 404 -8.04 30.09 3.48
CA SER A 404 -8.22 30.62 4.84
C SER A 404 -7.68 29.68 5.92
N ASN A 405 -7.62 28.37 5.66
CA ASN A 405 -7.32 27.36 6.65
C ASN A 405 -5.88 26.82 6.55
N LEU A 406 -5.16 27.17 5.45
CA LEU A 406 -3.80 26.66 5.21
C LEU A 406 -2.82 26.99 6.32
N VAL A 407 -2.91 28.20 6.94
CA VAL A 407 -2.03 28.58 8.04
C VAL A 407 -2.19 27.61 9.22
N GLN A 408 -3.43 27.25 9.53
CA GLN A 408 -3.72 26.30 10.60
C GLN A 408 -3.27 24.88 10.21
N THR A 409 -3.54 24.47 8.98
CA THR A 409 -3.17 23.13 8.47
C THR A 409 -1.66 22.94 8.43
N CYS A 410 -0.92 23.89 7.88
CA CYS A 410 0.55 23.84 7.87
C CYS A 410 1.13 24.00 9.29
N GLY A 411 0.52 24.84 10.12
CA GLY A 411 0.94 25.14 11.48
C GLY A 411 0.90 23.95 12.43
N GLN A 412 0.17 22.88 12.12
CA GLN A 412 0.17 21.65 12.90
C GLN A 412 1.55 21.00 12.98
N CYS A 413 2.34 21.12 11.92
CA CYS A 413 3.70 20.56 11.83
C CYS A 413 4.78 21.64 11.72
N HIS A 414 4.43 22.86 11.24
CA HIS A 414 5.34 23.97 11.04
C HIS A 414 5.04 25.11 12.02
N PRO A 415 5.61 25.10 13.24
CA PRO A 415 5.41 26.17 14.21
C PRO A 415 5.81 27.53 13.62
N GLY A 416 4.92 28.54 13.74
CA GLY A 416 5.15 29.87 13.15
C GLY A 416 4.74 30.03 11.69
N ALA A 417 4.06 29.05 11.10
CA ALA A 417 3.46 29.21 9.78
C ALA A 417 2.56 30.46 9.73
N ASN A 418 2.69 31.24 8.67
CA ASN A 418 1.95 32.48 8.46
C ASN A 418 1.42 32.57 7.03
N THR A 419 0.78 33.68 6.68
CA THR A 419 0.20 33.87 5.35
C THR A 419 1.24 33.84 4.23
N ARG A 420 2.49 34.30 4.47
CA ARG A 420 3.58 34.20 3.48
C ARG A 420 4.01 32.76 3.23
N PHE A 421 4.02 31.93 4.30
CA PHE A 421 4.30 30.50 4.24
C PHE A 421 3.33 29.78 3.31
N THR A 422 2.07 30.19 3.27
CA THR A 422 1.00 29.55 2.52
C THR A 422 0.76 30.13 1.10
N VAL A 423 1.54 31.16 0.70
CA VAL A 423 1.46 31.72 -0.65
C VAL A 423 2.06 30.76 -1.68
N GLY A 424 1.29 30.38 -2.67
CA GLY A 424 1.68 29.48 -3.75
C GLY A 424 1.03 28.10 -3.67
N SER A 425 1.22 27.29 -4.70
CA SER A 425 0.69 25.91 -4.76
C SER A 425 1.62 24.95 -4.01
N VAL A 426 1.05 23.98 -3.30
CA VAL A 426 1.81 22.87 -2.70
C VAL A 426 2.20 21.83 -3.75
N HIS A 427 1.33 21.63 -4.76
CA HIS A 427 1.56 20.73 -5.87
C HIS A 427 2.30 21.45 -7.01
N VAL A 428 3.64 21.59 -6.88
CA VAL A 428 4.51 22.24 -7.86
C VAL A 428 5.47 21.22 -8.47
N SER A 429 5.50 21.14 -9.81
CA SER A 429 6.50 20.33 -10.50
C SER A 429 7.85 21.03 -10.50
N THR A 430 8.90 20.31 -10.09
CA THR A 430 10.29 20.77 -10.12
C THR A 430 11.06 20.25 -11.34
N ASP A 431 10.46 19.36 -12.14
CA ASP A 431 11.11 18.76 -13.30
C ASP A 431 10.90 19.60 -14.57
N ALA A 432 11.99 19.85 -15.29
CA ALA A 432 12.01 20.63 -16.52
C ALA A 432 11.06 20.07 -17.60
N ALA A 433 10.83 18.75 -17.62
CA ALA A 433 10.01 18.09 -18.63
C ALA A 433 8.48 18.14 -18.39
N SER A 434 7.99 18.56 -17.20
CA SER A 434 6.59 18.36 -16.82
C SER A 434 5.68 19.59 -16.97
N SER A 435 6.08 20.65 -17.69
CA SER A 435 5.49 21.98 -17.60
C SER A 435 4.46 22.36 -18.67
N SER A 436 4.08 21.48 -19.56
CA SER A 436 3.02 21.85 -20.54
C SER A 436 1.65 21.92 -19.86
N GLY A 437 1.24 23.10 -19.42
CA GLY A 437 -0.13 23.38 -19.00
C GLY A 437 -0.36 23.99 -17.62
N SER A 438 0.67 24.42 -16.87
CA SER A 438 0.45 25.16 -15.62
C SER A 438 0.15 26.63 -15.89
N THR A 439 -1.02 27.11 -15.47
CA THR A 439 -1.42 28.52 -15.53
C THR A 439 -0.90 29.35 -14.34
N ASP A 440 -0.19 28.72 -13.38
CA ASP A 440 0.34 29.41 -12.21
C ASP A 440 1.71 30.06 -12.51
N LYS A 441 1.80 31.39 -12.33
CA LYS A 441 3.02 32.19 -12.55
C LYS A 441 4.21 31.69 -11.73
N ASN A 442 3.98 31.20 -10.51
CA ASN A 442 5.04 30.69 -9.65
C ASN A 442 5.66 29.41 -10.22
N SER A 443 4.83 28.50 -10.71
CA SER A 443 5.30 27.28 -11.37
C SER A 443 6.11 27.60 -12.64
N ALA A 444 5.72 28.62 -13.39
CA ALA A 444 6.47 29.06 -14.58
C ALA A 444 7.87 29.60 -14.24
N ILE A 445 8.00 30.37 -13.15
CA ILE A 445 9.29 30.89 -12.68
C ILE A 445 10.22 29.75 -12.24
N ILE A 446 9.70 28.81 -11.45
CA ILE A 446 10.46 27.64 -10.97
C ILE A 446 10.97 26.83 -12.18
N GLN A 447 10.11 26.63 -13.18
CA GLN A 447 10.44 25.93 -14.40
C GLN A 447 11.52 26.66 -15.21
N LEU A 448 11.42 27.99 -15.32
CA LEU A 448 12.45 28.78 -15.99
C LEU A 448 13.81 28.59 -15.35
N VAL A 449 13.88 28.65 -14.02
CA VAL A 449 15.13 28.42 -13.27
C VAL A 449 15.67 27.02 -13.54
N ALA A 450 14.82 26.00 -13.48
CA ALA A 450 15.21 24.62 -13.77
C ALA A 450 15.77 24.47 -15.20
N ASN A 451 15.10 25.06 -16.20
CA ASN A 451 15.55 25.01 -17.59
C ASN A 451 16.89 25.71 -17.80
N ILE A 452 17.10 26.88 -17.16
CA ILE A 452 18.39 27.56 -17.18
C ILE A 452 19.50 26.65 -16.67
N TYR A 453 19.28 25.98 -15.53
CA TYR A 453 20.26 25.05 -14.98
C TYR A 453 20.52 23.85 -15.90
N VAL A 454 19.49 23.24 -16.47
CA VAL A 454 19.65 22.13 -17.41
C VAL A 454 20.53 22.53 -18.59
N TRP A 455 20.25 23.69 -19.21
CA TRP A 455 21.07 24.21 -20.30
C TRP A 455 22.50 24.52 -19.84
N MET A 456 22.67 25.13 -18.67
CA MET A 456 23.97 25.39 -18.09
C MET A 456 24.78 24.10 -17.88
N ILE A 457 24.15 23.06 -17.33
CA ILE A 457 24.79 21.73 -17.15
C ILE A 457 25.22 21.17 -18.50
N VAL A 458 24.34 21.16 -19.50
CA VAL A 458 24.65 20.63 -20.84
C VAL A 458 25.83 21.39 -21.48
N VAL A 459 25.80 22.71 -21.41
CA VAL A 459 26.87 23.54 -22.03
C VAL A 459 28.20 23.41 -21.28
N VAL A 460 28.17 23.51 -19.94
CA VAL A 460 29.38 23.47 -19.14
C VAL A 460 30.00 22.07 -19.14
N VAL A 461 29.22 21.05 -18.77
CA VAL A 461 29.73 19.67 -18.70
C VAL A 461 30.04 19.12 -20.09
N GLY A 462 29.22 19.45 -21.10
CA GLY A 462 29.50 19.10 -22.51
C GLY A 462 30.79 19.73 -23.03
N GLY A 463 31.01 21.02 -22.72
CA GLY A 463 32.25 21.72 -23.04
C GLY A 463 33.47 21.08 -22.34
N MET A 464 33.37 20.79 -21.06
CA MET A 464 34.41 20.07 -20.30
C MET A 464 34.70 18.70 -20.90
N PHE A 465 33.69 17.94 -21.25
CA PHE A 465 33.84 16.63 -21.88
C PHE A 465 34.56 16.71 -23.23
N ILE A 466 34.15 17.64 -24.08
CA ILE A 466 34.79 17.83 -25.39
C ILE A 466 36.25 18.25 -25.24
N HIS A 467 36.54 19.19 -24.32
CA HIS A 467 37.90 19.62 -24.02
C HIS A 467 38.78 18.44 -23.59
N ASN A 468 38.30 17.65 -22.62
CA ASN A 468 39.04 16.52 -22.06
C ASN A 468 39.20 15.37 -23.08
N ALA A 469 38.19 15.12 -23.90
CA ALA A 469 38.28 14.10 -24.95
C ALA A 469 39.34 14.47 -26.02
N LEU A 470 39.44 15.74 -26.42
CA LEU A 470 40.47 16.20 -27.34
C LEU A 470 41.87 16.13 -26.75
N ASP A 471 42.03 16.51 -25.46
CA ASP A 471 43.30 16.40 -24.74
C ASP A 471 43.72 14.94 -24.58
N LEU A 472 42.82 14.09 -24.16
CA LEU A 472 43.04 12.64 -24.02
C LEU A 472 43.51 12.02 -25.34
N PHE A 473 42.79 12.29 -26.41
CA PHE A 473 43.12 11.76 -27.74
C PHE A 473 44.52 12.19 -28.20
N LYS A 474 44.83 13.48 -27.99
CA LYS A 474 46.17 14.03 -28.34
C LYS A 474 47.27 13.35 -27.53
N LYS A 475 47.10 13.23 -26.22
CA LYS A 475 48.07 12.61 -25.31
C LYS A 475 48.27 11.11 -25.57
N ILE A 476 47.18 10.37 -25.84
CA ILE A 476 47.27 8.96 -26.21
C ILE A 476 48.09 8.80 -27.52
N ARG A 477 47.80 9.62 -28.54
CA ARG A 477 48.58 9.55 -29.78
C ARG A 477 50.04 9.86 -29.56
N ARG A 478 50.40 10.84 -28.72
CA ARG A 478 51.78 11.15 -28.34
C ARG A 478 52.45 9.98 -27.66
N LYS A 479 51.80 9.35 -26.66
CA LYS A 479 52.34 8.18 -25.96
C LYS A 479 52.57 6.97 -26.88
N LEU A 480 51.63 6.72 -27.78
CA LEU A 480 51.79 5.67 -28.78
C LEU A 480 52.94 5.96 -29.74
N ALA A 481 53.20 7.22 -30.10
CA ALA A 481 54.32 7.62 -30.91
C ALA A 481 55.67 7.42 -30.17
N ILE A 482 55.75 7.73 -28.87
CA ILE A 482 56.89 7.45 -28.01
C ILE A 482 57.16 5.93 -27.93
N GLN A 483 56.10 5.13 -27.64
CA GLN A 483 56.24 3.66 -27.59
C GLN A 483 56.71 3.04 -28.90
N LYS A 484 56.41 3.66 -30.04
CA LYS A 484 56.85 3.24 -31.35
C LYS A 484 58.25 3.76 -31.71
N GLY A 485 58.91 4.50 -30.83
CA GLY A 485 60.24 5.10 -31.06
C GLY A 485 60.25 6.25 -32.09
N LEU A 486 59.04 6.82 -32.37
CA LEU A 486 58.91 7.93 -33.32
C LEU A 486 59.22 9.29 -32.68
N ILE A 487 59.20 9.37 -31.36
CA ILE A 487 59.52 10.56 -30.57
C ILE A 487 60.39 10.10 -29.41
N GLU A 488 61.52 10.77 -29.18
CA GLU A 488 62.37 10.52 -28.03
C GLU A 488 61.73 11.09 -26.76
N GLU A 489 61.80 10.33 -25.67
CA GLU A 489 61.33 10.78 -24.39
C GLU A 489 62.39 11.65 -23.73
N GLU A 490 62.06 12.86 -23.31
CA GLU A 490 62.97 13.78 -22.66
C GLU A 490 63.38 13.24 -21.28
N HIS A 491 64.67 13.00 -21.06
CA HIS A 491 65.22 12.57 -19.79
C HIS A 491 65.24 13.75 -18.81
N VAL A 492 64.34 13.70 -17.80
CA VAL A 492 64.24 14.71 -16.77
C VAL A 492 64.71 14.14 -15.42
N GLU A 493 65.38 14.93 -14.61
CA GLU A 493 65.82 14.53 -13.28
C GLU A 493 64.67 14.13 -12.37
N HIS A 494 64.92 13.14 -11.50
CA HIS A 494 63.92 12.66 -10.50
C HIS A 494 63.79 13.59 -9.28
N ARG A 495 63.74 14.89 -9.50
CA ARG A 495 63.62 15.90 -8.45
C ARG A 495 62.16 16.17 -8.11
N LEU A 496 61.83 16.39 -6.80
CA LEU A 496 60.48 16.68 -6.31
C LEU A 496 60.38 18.13 -5.84
N TYR A 497 59.39 18.85 -6.35
CA TYR A 497 59.09 20.24 -6.02
C TYR A 497 57.84 20.32 -5.11
N LEU A 498 57.85 21.23 -4.10
CA LEU A 498 56.72 21.45 -3.22
C LEU A 498 55.59 22.13 -3.98
N ARG A 499 54.44 21.47 -4.04
CA ARG A 499 53.23 21.94 -4.72
C ARG A 499 52.15 22.40 -3.74
N MET A 500 51.93 21.63 -2.65
CA MET A 500 50.93 21.93 -1.64
C MET A 500 51.55 21.82 -0.24
N THR A 501 51.31 22.84 0.57
CA THR A 501 51.66 22.82 1.99
C THR A 501 50.80 21.84 2.77
N VAL A 502 51.19 21.48 3.99
CA VAL A 502 50.39 20.61 4.85
C VAL A 502 49.02 21.21 5.13
N HIS A 503 48.92 22.52 5.33
CA HIS A 503 47.66 23.23 5.53
C HIS A 503 46.71 23.11 4.33
N GLU A 504 47.23 23.31 3.13
CA GLU A 504 46.47 23.18 1.88
C GLU A 504 45.95 21.74 1.67
N ARG A 505 46.79 20.74 1.99
CA ARG A 505 46.38 19.30 1.91
C ARG A 505 45.29 18.96 2.93
N LEU A 506 45.39 19.42 4.17
CA LEU A 506 44.36 19.20 5.18
C LEU A 506 43.03 19.87 4.79
N GLN A 507 43.09 21.11 4.31
CA GLN A 507 41.88 21.81 3.81
C GLN A 507 41.25 21.04 2.64
N HIS A 508 42.04 20.54 1.70
CA HIS A 508 41.60 19.72 0.59
C HIS A 508 40.98 18.40 1.07
N ALA A 509 41.58 17.73 2.05
CA ALA A 509 41.05 16.47 2.59
C ALA A 509 39.69 16.67 3.27
N VAL A 510 39.53 17.72 4.09
CA VAL A 510 38.24 18.07 4.72
C VAL A 510 37.19 18.40 3.67
N LEU A 511 37.58 19.16 2.64
CA LEU A 511 36.71 19.50 1.51
C LEU A 511 36.23 18.22 0.79
N VAL A 512 37.12 17.32 0.42
CA VAL A 512 36.81 16.07 -0.27
C VAL A 512 35.84 15.22 0.55
N ILE A 513 36.16 14.99 1.84
CA ILE A 513 35.31 14.16 2.71
C ILE A 513 33.92 14.78 2.87
N SER A 514 33.84 16.07 3.16
CA SER A 514 32.54 16.75 3.33
C SER A 514 31.75 16.79 2.02
N PHE A 515 32.40 17.02 0.88
CA PHE A 515 31.75 17.01 -0.43
C PHE A 515 31.17 15.64 -0.77
N VAL A 516 31.94 14.55 -0.62
CA VAL A 516 31.47 13.19 -0.91
C VAL A 516 30.28 12.84 -0.01
N LEU A 517 30.34 13.16 1.28
CA LEU A 517 29.22 12.93 2.20
C LEU A 517 27.97 13.73 1.79
N LEU A 518 28.14 14.99 1.38
CA LEU A 518 27.02 15.83 0.90
C LEU A 518 26.40 15.26 -0.38
N VAL A 519 27.21 14.84 -1.34
CA VAL A 519 26.72 14.22 -2.59
C VAL A 519 25.95 12.94 -2.32
N VAL A 520 26.53 12.01 -1.55
CA VAL A 520 25.89 10.73 -1.23
C VAL A 520 24.57 10.96 -0.49
N THR A 521 24.60 11.74 0.59
CA THR A 521 23.39 11.96 1.43
C THR A 521 22.33 12.79 0.71
N GLY A 522 22.72 13.73 -0.16
CA GLY A 522 21.80 14.51 -0.98
C GLY A 522 21.08 13.65 -2.03
N PHE A 523 21.82 12.83 -2.76
CA PHE A 523 21.23 11.92 -3.75
C PHE A 523 20.43 10.77 -3.11
N MET A 524 20.77 10.32 -1.90
CA MET A 524 19.92 9.38 -1.14
C MET A 524 18.51 9.95 -0.92
N LEU A 525 18.37 11.24 -0.67
CA LEU A 525 17.05 11.88 -0.54
C LEU A 525 16.31 11.93 -1.89
N ARG A 526 17.00 12.35 -2.94
CA ARG A 526 16.36 12.57 -4.25
C ARG A 526 15.96 11.27 -4.95
N TYR A 527 16.74 10.21 -4.77
CA TYR A 527 16.58 8.91 -5.41
C TYR A 527 16.42 7.77 -4.39
N PRO A 528 15.39 7.79 -3.52
CA PRO A 528 15.25 6.84 -2.42
C PRO A 528 15.04 5.40 -2.87
N GLU A 529 14.66 5.18 -4.13
CA GLU A 529 14.44 3.86 -4.73
C GLU A 529 15.61 3.39 -5.61
N ALA A 530 16.69 4.17 -5.71
CA ALA A 530 17.87 3.72 -6.43
C ALA A 530 18.46 2.47 -5.75
N TRP A 531 18.93 1.52 -6.55
CA TRP A 531 19.41 0.21 -6.07
C TRP A 531 20.42 0.32 -4.92
N TRP A 532 21.34 1.27 -4.96
CA TRP A 532 22.36 1.49 -3.94
C TRP A 532 21.77 2.09 -2.65
N VAL A 533 20.72 2.93 -2.75
CA VAL A 533 20.01 3.49 -1.58
C VAL A 533 19.19 2.41 -0.91
N VAL A 534 18.51 1.59 -1.70
CA VAL A 534 17.75 0.43 -1.20
C VAL A 534 18.70 -0.56 -0.50
N ALA A 535 19.89 -0.80 -1.04
CA ALA A 535 20.91 -1.65 -0.41
C ALA A 535 21.32 -1.09 0.96
N ILE A 536 21.62 0.22 1.06
CA ILE A 536 21.97 0.88 2.34
C ILE A 536 20.81 0.78 3.35
N ARG A 537 19.58 1.03 2.91
CA ARG A 537 18.39 0.96 3.76
C ARG A 537 18.12 -0.45 4.28
N ASN A 538 18.37 -1.47 3.48
CA ASN A 538 18.23 -2.87 3.88
C ASN A 538 19.30 -3.32 4.88
N LEU A 539 20.49 -2.71 4.84
CA LEU A 539 21.56 -2.95 5.83
C LEU A 539 21.24 -2.31 7.19
N SER A 540 20.57 -1.16 7.20
CA SER A 540 20.20 -0.46 8.42
C SER A 540 18.92 0.34 8.22
N ALA A 541 17.86 -0.01 8.96
CA ALA A 541 16.58 0.72 8.91
C ALA A 541 16.73 2.21 9.30
N GLY A 542 17.68 2.54 10.19
CA GLY A 542 17.97 3.92 10.61
C GLY A 542 18.86 4.71 9.65
N ALA A 543 19.52 4.07 8.68
CA ALA A 543 20.50 4.75 7.82
C ALA A 543 19.89 5.92 7.03
N PHE A 544 18.64 5.80 6.63
CA PHE A 544 17.94 6.87 5.92
C PHE A 544 17.57 8.04 6.84
N GLU A 545 17.28 7.79 8.09
CA GLU A 545 16.98 8.83 9.11
C GLU A 545 18.26 9.63 9.45
N TRP A 546 19.36 8.94 9.71
CA TRP A 546 20.67 9.56 9.98
C TRP A 546 21.20 10.38 8.81
N ARG A 547 20.80 10.09 7.58
CA ARG A 547 21.19 10.82 6.37
C ARG A 547 21.03 12.34 6.52
N SER A 548 19.91 12.80 7.05
CA SER A 548 19.63 14.24 7.21
C SER A 548 20.60 14.90 8.16
N LEU A 549 20.93 14.26 9.28
CA LEU A 549 21.90 14.76 10.25
C LEU A 549 23.31 14.80 9.66
N ILE A 550 23.72 13.71 8.99
CA ILE A 550 25.04 13.61 8.34
C ILE A 550 25.17 14.70 7.28
N HIS A 551 24.14 14.95 6.47
CA HIS A 551 24.15 16.01 5.46
C HIS A 551 24.36 17.40 6.07
N ARG A 552 23.64 17.72 7.14
CA ARG A 552 23.76 19.00 7.87
C ARG A 552 25.13 19.17 8.50
N ILE A 553 25.65 18.13 9.17
CA ILE A 553 26.98 18.14 9.75
C ILE A 553 28.06 18.36 8.67
N ALA A 554 27.99 17.61 7.58
CA ALA A 554 28.92 17.74 6.46
C ALA A 554 28.85 19.14 5.84
N GLY A 555 27.65 19.74 5.71
CA GLY A 555 27.48 21.10 5.24
C GLY A 555 28.13 22.13 6.16
N VAL A 556 27.96 22.01 7.47
CA VAL A 556 28.62 22.88 8.46
C VAL A 556 30.15 22.73 8.39
N VAL A 557 30.64 21.50 8.30
CA VAL A 557 32.08 21.21 8.18
C VAL A 557 32.66 21.84 6.91
N MET A 558 31.96 21.72 5.78
CA MET A 558 32.37 22.33 4.51
C MET A 558 32.43 23.86 4.58
N LEU A 559 31.41 24.51 5.18
CA LEU A 559 31.42 25.94 5.37
C LEU A 559 32.53 26.40 6.34
N ALA A 560 32.77 25.65 7.41
CA ALA A 560 33.86 25.93 8.37
C ALA A 560 35.24 25.78 7.67
N ALA A 561 35.39 24.76 6.78
CA ALA A 561 36.59 24.62 5.95
C ALA A 561 36.76 25.82 5.00
N GLY A 562 35.67 26.34 4.42
CA GLY A 562 35.67 27.56 3.63
C GLY A 562 36.14 28.78 4.43
N VAL A 563 35.64 28.99 5.63
CA VAL A 563 36.08 30.05 6.55
C VAL A 563 37.56 29.91 6.92
N TRP A 564 37.99 28.66 7.22
CA TRP A 564 39.41 28.37 7.48
C TRP A 564 40.27 28.70 6.25
N HIS A 565 39.84 28.33 5.05
CA HIS A 565 40.55 28.65 3.81
C HIS A 565 40.68 30.17 3.58
N VAL A 566 39.59 30.92 3.69
CA VAL A 566 39.57 32.35 3.56
C VAL A 566 40.51 33.03 4.61
N SER A 567 40.46 32.54 5.85
CA SER A 567 41.36 33.00 6.90
C SER A 567 42.83 32.73 6.57
N TYR A 568 43.14 31.54 6.03
CA TYR A 568 44.46 31.21 5.57
C TYR A 568 44.93 32.14 4.45
N LEU A 569 44.10 32.42 3.46
CA LEU A 569 44.38 33.33 2.36
C LEU A 569 44.68 34.78 2.83
N LEU A 570 43.95 35.28 3.79
CA LEU A 570 44.04 36.68 4.23
C LEU A 570 45.16 36.90 5.24
N PHE A 571 45.36 35.97 6.20
CA PHE A 571 46.18 36.22 7.36
C PHE A 571 47.57 35.56 7.30
N THR A 572 47.86 34.68 6.31
CA THR A 572 49.18 34.05 6.20
C THR A 572 49.93 34.55 4.96
N LYS A 573 51.29 34.61 5.03
CA LYS A 573 52.14 34.98 3.88
C LYS A 573 51.97 33.97 2.70
N PRO A 574 52.04 32.65 2.95
CA PRO A 574 51.79 31.66 1.85
C PRO A 574 50.39 31.78 1.27
N GLY A 575 49.37 32.01 2.12
CA GLY A 575 48.00 32.15 1.66
C GLY A 575 47.78 33.36 0.76
N ARG A 576 48.36 34.51 1.12
CA ARG A 576 48.30 35.71 0.25
C ARG A 576 48.96 35.50 -1.11
N SER A 577 50.11 34.82 -1.14
CA SER A 577 50.74 34.45 -2.39
C SER A 577 49.84 33.51 -3.22
N LEU A 578 49.22 32.52 -2.57
CA LEU A 578 48.28 31.60 -3.19
C LEU A 578 47.06 32.35 -3.79
N LEU A 579 46.49 33.30 -3.04
CA LEU A 579 45.40 34.14 -3.53
C LEU A 579 45.78 34.91 -4.79
N TRP A 580 46.95 35.57 -4.80
CA TRP A 580 47.41 36.29 -6.00
C TRP A 580 47.64 35.38 -7.21
N ASP A 581 48.12 34.16 -7.01
CA ASP A 581 48.32 33.16 -8.10
C ASP A 581 46.97 32.62 -8.61
N LEU A 582 45.93 32.56 -7.79
CA LEU A 582 44.60 32.08 -8.13
C LEU A 582 43.69 33.14 -8.76
N LEU A 583 44.06 34.45 -8.67
CA LEU A 583 43.23 35.47 -9.31
C LEU A 583 43.16 35.30 -10.83
N PRO A 584 41.97 35.47 -11.43
CA PRO A 584 41.80 35.38 -12.88
C PRO A 584 42.62 36.46 -13.59
N ARG A 585 43.30 36.09 -14.66
CA ARG A 585 44.07 36.99 -15.55
C ARG A 585 43.56 36.88 -16.96
N TRP A 586 43.77 37.89 -17.80
CA TRP A 586 43.33 37.87 -19.19
C TRP A 586 43.83 36.66 -20.00
N ARG A 587 44.99 36.12 -19.63
CA ARG A 587 45.51 34.86 -20.20
C ARG A 587 44.59 33.69 -19.99
N ASP A 588 43.92 33.59 -18.85
CA ASP A 588 43.05 32.48 -18.48
C ASP A 588 41.81 32.36 -19.37
N PHE A 589 41.44 33.41 -20.08
CA PHE A 589 40.39 33.39 -21.10
C PHE A 589 40.90 33.06 -22.51
N SER A 590 42.17 33.38 -22.82
CA SER A 590 42.78 33.08 -24.13
C SER A 590 43.38 31.68 -24.23
N ASP A 591 43.91 31.17 -23.12
CA ASP A 591 44.63 29.91 -23.06
C ASP A 591 43.76 28.66 -23.33
N PRO A 592 42.48 28.57 -22.89
CA PRO A 592 41.59 27.50 -23.33
C PRO A 592 41.45 27.40 -24.87
N ILE A 593 41.35 28.55 -25.53
CA ILE A 593 41.22 28.60 -27.00
C ILE A 593 42.56 28.13 -27.67
N LYS A 594 43.72 28.52 -27.11
CA LYS A 594 45.03 28.09 -27.61
C LYS A 594 45.24 26.58 -27.42
N VAL A 595 44.86 26.04 -26.23
CA VAL A 595 44.89 24.58 -25.94
C VAL A 595 43.97 23.83 -26.89
N MET A 596 42.77 24.31 -27.12
CA MET A 596 41.84 23.69 -28.09
C MET A 596 42.45 23.67 -29.51
N LYS A 597 43.01 24.78 -29.94
CA LYS A 597 43.74 24.83 -31.26
C LYS A 597 44.91 23.84 -31.32
N TYR A 598 45.68 23.76 -30.25
CA TYR A 598 46.79 22.78 -30.14
C TYR A 598 46.25 21.33 -30.17
N ASN A 599 45.23 20.99 -29.42
CA ASN A 599 44.66 19.65 -29.38
C ASN A 599 44.05 19.23 -30.72
N LEU A 600 43.48 20.20 -31.48
CA LEU A 600 43.01 20.01 -32.87
C LEU A 600 44.09 19.96 -33.92
N GLY A 601 45.36 20.21 -33.56
CA GLY A 601 46.48 20.25 -34.51
C GLY A 601 46.60 21.54 -35.31
N LEU A 602 45.88 22.60 -34.90
CA LEU A 602 45.90 23.93 -35.54
C LEU A 602 47.00 24.86 -34.98
N ALA A 603 47.70 24.42 -33.93
CA ALA A 603 48.84 25.10 -33.35
C ALA A 603 49.97 24.11 -33.07
N SER A 604 51.23 24.55 -33.19
CA SER A 604 52.43 23.71 -33.01
C SER A 604 52.80 23.44 -31.53
N SER A 605 52.47 24.38 -30.63
CA SER A 605 52.81 24.31 -29.24
C SER A 605 51.62 24.65 -28.33
N LYS A 606 51.61 24.06 -27.15
CA LYS A 606 50.70 24.39 -26.07
C LYS A 606 51.25 25.67 -25.36
N PRO A 607 50.40 26.53 -24.79
CA PRO A 607 50.86 27.67 -23.99
C PRO A 607 51.54 27.20 -22.68
N ASP A 608 52.61 27.92 -22.27
CA ASP A 608 53.29 27.69 -21.00
C ASP A 608 52.46 28.21 -19.83
N PHE A 609 52.24 27.37 -18.82
CA PHE A 609 51.40 27.72 -17.66
C PHE A 609 52.27 28.12 -16.46
N PRO A 610 51.78 29.10 -15.66
CA PRO A 610 52.32 29.46 -14.37
C PRO A 610 51.96 28.42 -13.30
N ARG A 611 52.10 28.76 -12.01
CA ARG A 611 51.73 27.90 -10.89
C ARG A 611 50.30 27.30 -10.99
N PHE A 612 49.31 28.07 -11.47
CA PHE A 612 47.98 27.62 -11.75
C PHE A 612 47.58 27.99 -13.17
N SER A 613 47.13 27.01 -13.93
CA SER A 613 46.57 27.19 -15.27
C SER A 613 45.11 27.65 -15.16
N TYR A 614 44.49 27.94 -16.30
CA TYR A 614 43.04 28.25 -16.37
C TYR A 614 42.18 27.08 -15.84
N ILE A 615 42.66 25.85 -15.94
CA ILE A 615 41.97 24.63 -15.50
C ILE A 615 41.70 24.70 -13.98
N GLU A 616 42.78 24.82 -13.21
CA GLU A 616 42.76 24.85 -11.74
C GLU A 616 42.07 26.12 -11.21
N LYS A 617 42.26 27.25 -11.89
CA LYS A 617 41.58 28.49 -11.53
C LYS A 617 40.07 28.42 -11.76
N ALA A 618 39.63 27.82 -12.89
CA ALA A 618 38.21 27.62 -13.15
C ALA A 618 37.58 26.70 -12.11
N GLU A 619 38.25 25.58 -11.75
CA GLU A 619 37.80 24.70 -10.67
C GLU A 619 37.71 25.43 -9.32
N TYR A 620 38.75 26.17 -8.97
CA TYR A 620 38.78 26.89 -7.69
C TYR A 620 37.65 27.92 -7.57
N TRP A 621 37.44 28.77 -8.60
CA TRP A 621 36.39 29.78 -8.55
C TRP A 621 34.99 29.19 -8.71
N ALA A 622 34.82 28.09 -9.43
CA ALA A 622 33.58 27.35 -9.48
C ALA A 622 33.26 26.73 -8.11
N LEU A 623 34.27 26.20 -7.40
CA LEU A 623 34.12 25.70 -6.03
C LEU A 623 33.72 26.82 -5.05
N VAL A 624 34.39 27.98 -5.09
CA VAL A 624 34.07 29.13 -4.24
C VAL A 624 32.63 29.58 -4.46
N TRP A 625 32.23 29.76 -5.72
CA TRP A 625 30.87 30.14 -6.09
C TRP A 625 29.86 29.07 -5.66
N GLY A 626 30.10 27.82 -6.02
CA GLY A 626 29.21 26.69 -5.68
C GLY A 626 29.06 26.52 -4.17
N THR A 627 30.16 26.62 -3.39
CA THR A 627 30.09 26.54 -1.92
C THR A 627 29.25 27.65 -1.31
N LEU A 628 29.38 28.89 -1.80
CA LEU A 628 28.58 30.01 -1.34
C LEU A 628 27.10 29.78 -1.66
N LEU A 629 26.79 29.42 -2.90
CA LEU A 629 25.43 29.21 -3.38
C LEU A 629 24.76 28.02 -2.66
N MET A 630 25.48 26.89 -2.54
CA MET A 630 25.01 25.72 -1.81
C MET A 630 24.84 25.98 -0.32
N GLY A 631 25.73 26.79 0.29
CA GLY A 631 25.61 27.21 1.68
C GLY A 631 24.38 28.04 1.94
N VAL A 632 24.13 29.06 1.09
CA VAL A 632 22.95 29.94 1.21
C VAL A 632 21.66 29.16 0.97
N THR A 633 21.59 28.42 -0.13
CA THR A 633 20.38 27.61 -0.44
C THR A 633 20.17 26.49 0.57
N GLY A 634 21.25 25.86 1.05
CA GLY A 634 21.20 24.87 2.12
C GLY A 634 20.68 25.43 3.44
N ALA A 635 21.10 26.64 3.83
CA ALA A 635 20.58 27.32 5.01
C ALA A 635 19.09 27.66 4.88
N ILE A 636 18.66 28.14 3.70
CA ILE A 636 17.23 28.39 3.42
C ILE A 636 16.42 27.09 3.56
N LEU A 637 16.94 25.98 3.08
CA LEU A 637 16.27 24.66 3.16
C LEU A 637 16.34 24.04 4.57
N TRP A 638 17.37 24.36 5.35
CA TRP A 638 17.49 23.86 6.72
C TRP A 638 16.55 24.56 7.70
N PHE A 639 16.46 25.91 7.58
CA PHE A 639 15.60 26.74 8.43
C PHE A 639 14.27 27.03 7.72
N ASP A 640 13.59 25.98 7.26
CA ASP A 640 12.40 26.03 6.41
C ASP A 640 11.28 26.93 6.98
N ASN A 641 10.94 26.80 8.25
CA ASN A 641 9.92 27.61 8.90
C ASN A 641 10.24 29.11 8.85
N THR A 642 11.47 29.49 9.19
CA THR A 642 11.92 30.89 9.16
C THR A 642 12.02 31.40 7.73
N SER A 643 12.57 30.59 6.84
CA SER A 643 12.83 30.96 5.45
C SER A 643 11.54 31.15 4.66
N MET A 644 10.56 30.26 4.79
CA MET A 644 9.26 30.41 4.15
C MET A 644 8.46 31.57 4.72
N GLY A 645 8.60 31.85 6.01
CA GLY A 645 8.03 33.04 6.64
C GLY A 645 8.63 34.35 6.13
N LEU A 646 9.92 34.35 5.72
CA LEU A 646 10.66 35.53 5.27
C LEU A 646 10.59 35.69 3.74
N PHE A 647 10.88 34.65 2.97
CA PHE A 647 11.05 34.67 1.50
C PHE A 647 9.85 34.11 0.73
N THR A 648 8.76 33.73 1.38
CA THR A 648 7.62 33.01 0.83
C THR A 648 7.98 31.56 0.37
N LYS A 649 6.96 30.77 0.14
CA LYS A 649 7.13 29.40 -0.43
C LYS A 649 7.82 29.43 -1.81
N LEU A 650 7.59 30.44 -2.64
CA LEU A 650 8.25 30.56 -3.94
C LEU A 650 9.78 30.67 -3.80
N GLY A 651 10.29 31.50 -2.91
CA GLY A 651 11.73 31.63 -2.65
C GLY A 651 12.34 30.32 -2.15
N PHE A 652 11.61 29.61 -1.26
CA PHE A 652 12.01 28.29 -0.80
C PHE A 652 12.08 27.26 -1.94
N ASP A 653 11.05 27.20 -2.80
CA ASP A 653 11.00 26.27 -3.95
C ASP A 653 12.11 26.58 -4.98
N ILE A 654 12.39 27.87 -5.26
CA ILE A 654 13.51 28.28 -6.12
C ILE A 654 14.84 27.82 -5.50
N SER A 655 15.04 28.04 -4.20
CA SER A 655 16.26 27.59 -3.49
C SER A 655 16.44 26.09 -3.57
N ARG A 656 15.37 25.31 -3.47
CA ARG A 656 15.39 23.85 -3.62
C ARG A 656 15.83 23.43 -5.03
N VAL A 657 15.31 24.10 -6.07
CA VAL A 657 15.67 23.82 -7.46
C VAL A 657 17.16 24.15 -7.70
N ILE A 658 17.59 25.31 -7.27
CA ILE A 658 18.99 25.73 -7.37
C ILE A 658 19.90 24.73 -6.65
N HIS A 659 19.61 24.41 -5.40
CA HIS A 659 20.40 23.49 -4.59
C HIS A 659 20.55 22.11 -5.24
N PHE A 660 19.47 21.59 -5.82
CA PHE A 660 19.48 20.29 -6.50
C PHE A 660 20.28 20.30 -7.80
N TYR A 661 20.04 21.27 -8.70
CA TYR A 661 20.74 21.30 -9.97
C TYR A 661 22.21 21.72 -9.83
N GLU A 662 22.52 22.60 -8.87
CA GLU A 662 23.90 22.92 -8.53
C GLU A 662 24.67 21.71 -8.00
N ALA A 663 24.03 20.88 -7.16
CA ALA A 663 24.63 19.62 -6.71
C ALA A 663 24.94 18.67 -7.88
N ILE A 664 24.05 18.60 -8.88
CA ILE A 664 24.30 17.82 -10.11
C ILE A 664 25.48 18.42 -10.89
N LEU A 665 25.46 19.73 -11.12
CA LEU A 665 26.51 20.41 -11.85
C LEU A 665 27.87 20.21 -11.18
N ALA A 666 27.97 20.45 -9.88
CA ALA A 666 29.20 20.28 -9.11
C ALA A 666 29.70 18.82 -9.15
N THR A 667 28.80 17.85 -8.98
CA THR A 667 29.16 16.43 -9.04
C THR A 667 29.67 16.04 -10.41
N LEU A 668 29.00 16.45 -11.49
CA LEU A 668 29.43 16.14 -12.86
C LEU A 668 30.72 16.88 -13.23
N ALA A 669 30.91 18.11 -12.77
CA ALA A 669 32.16 18.84 -12.97
C ALA A 669 33.35 18.10 -12.29
N ILE A 670 33.18 17.63 -11.07
CA ILE A 670 34.22 16.81 -10.39
C ILE A 670 34.51 15.52 -11.17
N ILE A 671 33.49 14.80 -11.60
CA ILE A 671 33.68 13.52 -12.32
C ILE A 671 34.30 13.74 -13.70
N VAL A 672 33.82 14.72 -14.48
CA VAL A 672 34.22 14.90 -15.89
C VAL A 672 35.48 15.72 -16.00
N TRP A 673 35.66 16.72 -15.14
CA TRP A 673 36.80 17.64 -15.23
C TRP A 673 37.89 17.30 -14.24
N HIS A 674 37.61 17.38 -12.94
CA HIS A 674 38.61 17.19 -11.90
C HIS A 674 39.25 15.79 -11.93
N PHE A 675 38.42 14.73 -12.00
CA PHE A 675 38.94 13.36 -12.08
C PHE A 675 39.72 13.09 -13.36
N TYR A 676 39.37 13.78 -14.46
CA TYR A 676 40.20 13.66 -15.64
C TYR A 676 41.65 14.13 -15.35
N PHE A 677 41.81 15.34 -14.82
CA PHE A 677 43.15 15.89 -14.56
C PHE A 677 43.87 15.25 -13.38
N VAL A 678 43.20 14.58 -12.48
CA VAL A 678 43.79 13.93 -11.29
C VAL A 678 44.04 12.44 -11.47
N LEU A 679 43.14 11.73 -12.18
CA LEU A 679 43.18 10.26 -12.29
C LEU A 679 43.40 9.74 -13.73
N PHE A 680 42.71 10.34 -14.71
CA PHE A 680 42.63 9.77 -16.06
C PHE A 680 43.55 10.42 -17.10
N ASN A 681 44.21 11.51 -16.75
CA ASN A 681 45.17 12.16 -17.62
C ASN A 681 46.36 11.23 -17.90
N PRO A 682 46.64 10.88 -19.18
CA PRO A 682 47.70 9.93 -19.51
C PRO A 682 49.08 10.33 -19.00
N ASP A 683 49.39 11.62 -18.85
CA ASP A 683 50.71 12.09 -18.44
C ASP A 683 51.01 11.82 -16.95
N ILE A 684 49.99 11.69 -16.12
CA ILE A 684 50.11 11.50 -14.66
C ILE A 684 49.47 10.20 -14.16
N TYR A 685 48.94 9.36 -15.07
CA TYR A 685 48.33 8.10 -14.71
C TYR A 685 49.28 7.21 -13.89
N PRO A 686 48.84 6.53 -12.78
CA PRO A 686 47.46 6.29 -12.40
C PRO A 686 46.82 7.42 -11.57
N MET A 687 47.57 8.34 -10.94
CA MET A 687 47.02 9.43 -10.15
C MET A 687 48.07 10.52 -9.87
N ASN A 688 47.62 11.78 -9.87
CA ASN A 688 48.43 12.88 -9.35
C ASN A 688 48.52 12.79 -7.82
N LEU A 689 49.72 12.59 -7.29
CA LEU A 689 49.97 12.42 -5.87
C LEU A 689 50.22 13.73 -5.09
N ALA A 690 50.20 14.90 -5.76
CA ALA A 690 50.45 16.17 -5.12
C ALA A 690 49.52 16.51 -3.95
N TRP A 691 48.25 16.12 -4.02
CA TRP A 691 47.29 16.32 -2.94
C TRP A 691 47.59 15.48 -1.68
N LEU A 692 48.25 14.34 -1.84
CA LEU A 692 48.60 13.42 -0.77
C LEU A 692 50.02 13.70 -0.22
N THR A 693 51.00 13.80 -1.10
CA THR A 693 52.44 13.97 -0.75
C THR A 693 52.84 15.44 -0.58
N GLY A 694 52.09 16.34 -1.21
CA GLY A 694 52.41 17.75 -1.34
C GLY A 694 53.44 18.08 -2.41
N ARG A 695 53.92 17.10 -3.18
CA ARG A 695 55.04 17.24 -4.14
C ARG A 695 54.68 16.78 -5.52
N MET A 696 55.27 17.41 -6.52
CA MET A 696 55.27 17.02 -7.94
C MET A 696 56.67 16.76 -8.45
N SER A 697 56.80 15.81 -9.36
CA SER A 697 58.06 15.54 -10.04
C SER A 697 58.42 16.66 -11.00
N GLU A 698 59.72 16.78 -11.31
CA GLU A 698 60.20 17.77 -12.28
C GLU A 698 59.57 17.57 -13.67
N ARG A 699 59.35 16.33 -14.07
CA ARG A 699 58.65 15.98 -15.30
C ARG A 699 57.20 16.52 -15.34
N GLU A 700 56.43 16.27 -14.30
CA GLU A 700 55.05 16.79 -14.17
C GLU A 700 55.05 18.32 -14.16
N MET A 701 56.02 18.96 -13.47
CA MET A 701 56.17 20.41 -13.46
C MET A 701 56.51 20.98 -14.83
N LEU A 702 57.37 20.29 -15.61
CA LEU A 702 57.73 20.70 -16.97
C LEU A 702 56.54 20.57 -17.94
N GLU A 703 55.76 19.52 -17.82
CA GLU A 703 54.61 19.30 -18.70
C GLU A 703 53.42 20.17 -18.36
N GLU A 704 53.15 20.44 -17.09
CA GLU A 704 51.94 21.13 -16.68
C GLU A 704 52.16 22.57 -16.21
N HIS A 705 53.34 22.92 -15.64
CA HIS A 705 53.63 24.23 -15.05
C HIS A 705 55.05 24.74 -15.41
N PRO A 706 55.44 24.80 -16.68
CA PRO A 706 56.81 25.10 -17.08
C PRO A 706 57.31 26.48 -16.61
N LEU A 707 56.43 27.48 -16.55
CA LEU A 707 56.82 28.82 -16.04
C LEU A 707 57.09 28.81 -14.53
N GLU A 708 56.37 27.98 -13.80
CA GLU A 708 56.59 27.82 -12.36
C GLU A 708 57.89 27.08 -12.07
N LEU A 709 58.18 26.00 -12.82
CA LEU A 709 59.44 25.28 -12.72
C LEU A 709 60.62 26.22 -12.96
N LYS A 710 60.55 27.05 -14.01
CA LYS A 710 61.55 28.05 -14.33
C LYS A 710 61.72 29.04 -13.16
N ARG A 711 60.65 29.59 -12.61
CA ARG A 711 60.66 30.47 -11.44
C ARG A 711 61.39 29.83 -10.24
N LEU A 712 61.03 28.57 -9.92
CA LEU A 712 61.63 27.86 -8.77
C LEU A 712 63.11 27.62 -8.95
N LYS A 713 63.55 27.22 -10.17
CA LYS A 713 64.99 27.05 -10.49
C LYS A 713 65.76 28.38 -10.39
N GLU A 714 65.16 29.49 -10.84
CA GLU A 714 65.78 30.82 -10.69
C GLU A 714 65.87 31.29 -9.23
N GLU A 715 64.87 31.01 -8.40
CA GLU A 715 64.90 31.32 -6.98
C GLU A 715 65.95 30.50 -6.22
N GLU A 716 66.08 29.23 -6.57
CA GLU A 716 67.14 28.35 -6.00
C GLU A 716 68.55 28.83 -6.41
N ALA A 717 68.73 29.21 -7.65
CA ALA A 717 70.02 29.73 -8.13
C ALA A 717 70.39 31.05 -7.41
N LYS A 718 69.41 31.92 -7.18
CA LYS A 718 69.60 33.16 -6.39
C LYS A 718 69.96 32.90 -4.93
N LYS A 719 69.32 31.94 -4.26
CA LYS A 719 69.63 31.52 -2.89
C LYS A 719 71.01 30.92 -2.81
N ALA A 720 71.39 30.06 -3.72
CA ALA A 720 72.73 29.48 -3.78
C ALA A 720 73.83 30.49 -4.07
N ALA A 721 73.51 31.55 -4.85
CA ALA A 721 74.43 32.68 -5.04
C ALA A 721 74.61 33.55 -3.79
N GLN A 722 73.51 33.78 -3.01
CA GLN A 722 73.53 34.54 -1.76
C GLN A 722 74.29 33.80 -0.64
N GLU A 723 74.18 32.46 -0.57
CA GLU A 723 74.90 31.63 0.40
C GLU A 723 76.41 31.58 0.13
N LYS A 724 76.84 31.79 -1.12
CA LYS A 724 78.24 31.83 -1.52
C LYS A 724 78.93 33.19 -1.33
N THR A 725 78.20 34.25 -0.99
CA THR A 725 78.69 35.58 -0.71
C THR A 725 79.05 35.66 0.77
N PRO A 726 80.34 35.76 1.15
CA PRO A 726 80.70 35.89 2.57
C PRO A 726 80.10 37.12 3.18
N PRO A 727 79.76 37.10 4.49
CA PRO A 727 79.24 38.31 5.16
C PRO A 727 80.29 39.42 5.04
N PRO A 728 79.81 40.68 4.84
CA PRO A 728 80.75 41.81 4.85
C PRO A 728 81.52 41.81 6.15
N GLU A 729 82.86 41.78 6.03
CA GLU A 729 83.79 41.96 7.18
C GLU A 729 83.42 43.28 7.88
N MET A 730 83.01 43.22 9.18
CA MET A 730 82.81 44.39 10.04
C MET A 730 84.10 44.94 10.58
#